data_db34dbb9a568ca7e723e424cd992f743
#
_entry.id   db34dbb9a568ca7e723e424cd992f743
#
_cell.length_a   1.000
_cell.length_b   1.000
_cell.length_c   1.000
_cell.angle_alpha   90.00
_cell.angle_beta   90.00
_cell.angle_gamma   90.00
#
_symmetry.space_group_name_H-M   'P 1'
#
loop_
_entity.id
_entity.type
_entity.pdbx_description
1 polymer ?
#
loop_
_entity_poly.entity_id
_entity_poly.type
_entity_poly.pdbx_seq_one_letter_code
_entity_poly.pdbx_strand_id
1 'polypeptide(L)'
;MPEEGKVNKIPPTGKNRLVFEKSPYLLQHADNPVDWYPWGDEAFDKARRDDKPVFLSIGYSTCHWCHVMARESFEDPGVAALMNDAFVNIKVDREERADIDAVYMSACQMVRGSGGWPLTVIMTPEAKPFFVATYLPRTGRDGMTGMVDLVAHIKTMWKNRRKEVDVASSQLAEHLETVFARRTPGTGPGVDTLDRAFSELAARFDESNGGFGGAPKFPTPHNLLFLLRYWKRTGEVRALEMVERTLDHMARGGIYDHVGYGFHRYSTDERWFVPHFEKMIYDQALIAMAYTECFLATGNGAYKRTAEEVLAYVLRDMTDPAGGFYSAEDADSEEIEGKFYLWTEKELVSLLGEEDARLVVDLYGTESAGNFAGEVNGANILHMRRPLEKTAEEIGVEPEGLRERLDGIRRLLLDARGRRIRPHKDAKILTDWNGLMIAALAKAARAFGEDPYAVAAGNAVRFILSSMRTGDGRLYHRHCDGETAVAGNLDDYAFLAWGLIDLYETTFDAEYLENAVGLTEKTIRLFWDPSSGGFFFTPEGGEAMIVRTREIYDGAIPSGNSAAALNLLRLARLTGDTRYDDYAEKIGRLFHEDLTRAPSAFTWFMSALELASGSSIELVIVGDPRSADTNAMMREIRGVYAPETAVLFKSSVEKNPLITRLAPFAASHEAINGRATAYVCRKRACALPTTDTREIVDALGARRLARDLETP
;
A
#
# COMPACT_ATOMS: atom_id res chain seq x y z
N MET A 1 3.00 -9.40 -29.31
CA MET A 1 2.22 -10.20 -30.29
C MET A 1 0.82 -9.64 -30.22
N PRO A 2 0.07 -9.41 -31.33
CA PRO A 2 -1.30 -9.03 -31.23
C PRO A 2 -2.05 -10.17 -30.50
N GLU A 3 -2.93 -9.82 -29.55
CA GLU A 3 -3.81 -10.74 -28.87
C GLU A 3 -4.52 -11.60 -29.92
N GLU A 4 -4.35 -12.91 -29.85
CA GLU A 4 -5.12 -13.86 -30.65
C GLU A 4 -6.60 -13.59 -30.35
N GLY A 5 -7.38 -13.31 -31.40
CA GLY A 5 -8.72 -12.78 -31.36
C GLY A 5 -9.57 -13.43 -30.27
N LYS A 6 -10.06 -12.64 -29.33
CA LYS A 6 -11.16 -13.02 -28.44
C LYS A 6 -12.35 -13.37 -29.32
N VAL A 7 -12.51 -14.66 -29.62
CA VAL A 7 -13.71 -15.20 -30.21
C VAL A 7 -14.86 -14.76 -29.31
N ASN A 8 -15.93 -14.16 -29.86
CA ASN A 8 -17.16 -13.82 -29.14
C ASN A 8 -17.67 -15.07 -28.41
N LYS A 9 -17.22 -15.30 -27.19
CA LYS A 9 -17.67 -16.40 -26.35
C LYS A 9 -19.09 -16.08 -25.89
N ILE A 10 -20.04 -16.97 -26.19
CA ILE A 10 -21.41 -16.84 -25.71
C ILE A 10 -21.46 -17.34 -24.28
N PRO A 11 -21.89 -16.50 -23.31
CA PRO A 11 -22.02 -16.94 -21.93
C PRO A 11 -23.00 -18.14 -21.80
N PRO A 12 -22.77 -18.99 -20.80
CA PRO A 12 -23.76 -20.01 -20.44
C PRO A 12 -25.10 -19.36 -20.06
N THR A 13 -26.20 -20.11 -20.22
CA THR A 13 -27.55 -19.65 -19.86
C THR A 13 -27.59 -19.19 -18.42
N GLY A 14 -28.06 -17.97 -18.17
CA GLY A 14 -28.16 -17.36 -16.83
C GLY A 14 -26.92 -16.65 -16.36
N LYS A 15 -25.86 -16.59 -17.18
CA LYS A 15 -24.63 -15.83 -16.87
C LYS A 15 -24.41 -14.70 -17.87
N ASN A 16 -23.72 -13.64 -17.41
CA ASN A 16 -23.23 -12.56 -18.27
C ASN A 16 -21.76 -12.80 -18.68
N ARG A 17 -21.15 -11.86 -19.41
CA ARG A 17 -19.80 -12.02 -19.98
C ARG A 17 -18.67 -12.08 -18.96
N LEU A 18 -18.92 -11.62 -17.73
CA LEU A 18 -17.91 -11.64 -16.67
C LEU A 18 -17.50 -13.06 -16.25
N VAL A 19 -18.29 -14.08 -16.61
CA VAL A 19 -17.94 -15.50 -16.37
C VAL A 19 -16.64 -15.94 -17.03
N PHE A 20 -16.13 -15.18 -18.01
CA PHE A 20 -14.88 -15.49 -18.72
C PHE A 20 -13.67 -14.77 -18.13
N GLU A 21 -13.89 -13.89 -17.16
CA GLU A 21 -12.83 -13.11 -16.50
C GLU A 21 -12.16 -13.93 -15.39
N LYS A 22 -11.01 -13.43 -14.91
CA LYS A 22 -10.26 -14.04 -13.81
C LYS A 22 -10.32 -13.23 -12.52
N SER A 23 -10.70 -11.96 -12.60
CA SER A 23 -10.90 -11.12 -11.43
C SER A 23 -11.95 -11.73 -10.50
N PRO A 24 -11.67 -11.99 -9.22
CA PRO A 24 -12.67 -12.42 -8.25
C PRO A 24 -13.86 -11.46 -8.18
N TYR A 25 -13.61 -10.15 -8.26
CA TYR A 25 -14.66 -9.13 -8.28
C TYR A 25 -15.59 -9.25 -9.49
N LEU A 26 -15.04 -9.43 -10.68
CA LEU A 26 -15.87 -9.58 -11.87
C LEU A 26 -16.67 -10.89 -11.81
N LEU A 27 -16.08 -11.96 -11.33
CA LEU A 27 -16.73 -13.26 -11.16
C LEU A 27 -17.88 -13.22 -10.15
N GLN A 28 -17.78 -12.43 -9.05
CA GLN A 28 -18.88 -12.20 -8.10
C GLN A 28 -20.14 -11.63 -8.77
N HIS A 29 -19.99 -10.96 -9.91
CA HIS A 29 -21.09 -10.37 -10.67
C HIS A 29 -21.49 -11.15 -11.92
N ALA A 30 -20.92 -12.33 -12.19
CA ALA A 30 -21.18 -13.13 -13.37
C ALA A 30 -22.61 -13.68 -13.42
N ASP A 31 -23.25 -13.86 -12.27
CA ASP A 31 -24.63 -14.37 -12.11
C ASP A 31 -25.68 -13.26 -12.00
N ASN A 32 -25.28 -11.98 -11.99
CA ASN A 32 -26.24 -10.88 -11.95
C ASN A 32 -27.14 -10.86 -13.18
N PRO A 33 -28.44 -10.51 -13.03
CA PRO A 33 -29.35 -10.31 -14.17
C PRO A 33 -29.02 -9.08 -15.02
N VAL A 34 -28.15 -8.20 -14.56
CA VAL A 34 -27.57 -7.12 -15.38
C VAL A 34 -26.64 -7.72 -16.43
N ASP A 35 -26.80 -7.34 -17.71
CA ASP A 35 -25.95 -7.78 -18.83
C ASP A 35 -24.60 -7.04 -18.77
N TRP A 36 -23.74 -7.49 -17.84
CA TRP A 36 -22.42 -6.94 -17.64
C TRP A 36 -21.43 -7.35 -18.72
N TYR A 37 -20.64 -6.38 -19.14
CA TYR A 37 -19.46 -6.53 -20.00
C TYR A 37 -18.21 -6.19 -19.19
N PRO A 38 -17.08 -6.85 -19.44
CA PRO A 38 -15.78 -6.29 -19.05
C PRO A 38 -15.49 -5.06 -19.91
N TRP A 39 -14.55 -4.22 -19.45
CA TRP A 39 -14.06 -3.10 -20.24
C TRP A 39 -13.38 -3.61 -21.52
N GLY A 40 -13.79 -3.11 -22.70
CA GLY A 40 -13.20 -3.46 -23.98
C GLY A 40 -14.09 -3.13 -25.17
N ASP A 41 -13.56 -3.35 -26.35
CA ASP A 41 -14.18 -2.95 -27.63
C ASP A 41 -15.58 -3.52 -27.83
N GLU A 42 -15.86 -4.76 -27.40
CA GLU A 42 -17.19 -5.37 -27.54
C GLU A 42 -18.29 -4.52 -26.91
N ALA A 43 -18.04 -3.99 -25.70
CA ALA A 43 -19.01 -3.16 -24.99
C ALA A 43 -19.22 -1.81 -25.68
N PHE A 44 -18.14 -1.16 -26.07
CA PHE A 44 -18.21 0.16 -26.73
C PHE A 44 -18.78 0.07 -28.14
N ASP A 45 -18.47 -0.98 -28.91
CA ASP A 45 -19.06 -1.24 -30.22
C ASP A 45 -20.57 -1.49 -30.13
N LYS A 46 -20.99 -2.24 -29.09
CA LYS A 46 -22.40 -2.41 -28.80
C LYS A 46 -23.07 -1.08 -28.44
N ALA A 47 -22.44 -0.25 -27.61
CA ALA A 47 -22.97 1.06 -27.22
C ALA A 47 -23.17 1.98 -28.44
N ARG A 48 -22.18 2.00 -29.34
CA ARG A 48 -22.28 2.74 -30.62
C ARG A 48 -23.39 2.20 -31.53
N ARG A 49 -23.45 0.88 -31.74
CA ARG A 49 -24.43 0.24 -32.61
C ARG A 49 -25.86 0.43 -32.11
N ASP A 50 -26.07 0.29 -30.79
CA ASP A 50 -27.40 0.32 -30.19
C ASP A 50 -27.80 1.77 -29.78
N ASP A 51 -26.94 2.78 -30.03
CA ASP A 51 -27.09 4.19 -29.63
C ASP A 51 -27.46 4.33 -28.14
N LYS A 52 -26.73 3.64 -27.26
CA LYS A 52 -26.94 3.68 -25.81
C LYS A 52 -25.76 4.29 -25.09
N PRO A 53 -25.98 5.03 -23.98
CA PRO A 53 -24.91 5.42 -23.08
C PRO A 53 -24.34 4.19 -22.37
N VAL A 54 -23.12 4.31 -21.89
CA VAL A 54 -22.44 3.30 -21.08
C VAL A 54 -22.65 3.59 -19.61
N PHE A 55 -23.07 2.58 -18.83
CA PHE A 55 -23.05 2.59 -17.39
C PHE A 55 -21.81 1.84 -16.91
N LEU A 56 -20.86 2.55 -16.36
CA LEU A 56 -19.61 1.99 -15.81
C LEU A 56 -19.71 1.92 -14.28
N SER A 57 -19.49 0.72 -13.75
CA SER A 57 -19.37 0.48 -12.30
C SER A 57 -17.97 -0.01 -11.98
N ILE A 58 -17.25 0.73 -11.15
CA ILE A 58 -15.89 0.40 -10.71
C ILE A 58 -15.92 0.08 -9.22
N GLY A 59 -15.25 -1.00 -8.82
CA GLY A 59 -15.12 -1.44 -7.44
C GLY A 59 -14.02 -2.48 -7.30
N TYR A 60 -14.04 -3.25 -6.23
CA TYR A 60 -13.08 -4.32 -5.97
C TYR A 60 -13.71 -5.41 -5.09
N SER A 61 -13.09 -6.57 -5.04
CA SER A 61 -13.65 -7.83 -4.52
C SER A 61 -14.08 -7.75 -3.06
N THR A 62 -13.33 -7.06 -2.22
CA THR A 62 -13.53 -6.98 -0.76
C THR A 62 -14.27 -5.71 -0.33
N CYS A 63 -14.88 -4.98 -1.27
CA CYS A 63 -15.55 -3.70 -1.05
C CYS A 63 -16.96 -3.89 -0.49
N HIS A 64 -17.17 -3.68 0.81
CA HIS A 64 -18.48 -3.82 1.47
C HIS A 64 -19.60 -3.05 0.78
N TRP A 65 -19.43 -1.75 0.49
CA TRP A 65 -20.45 -0.94 -0.19
C TRP A 65 -20.71 -1.37 -1.63
N CYS A 66 -19.75 -2.05 -2.28
CA CYS A 66 -19.96 -2.66 -3.59
C CYS A 66 -20.91 -3.87 -3.45
N HIS A 67 -20.76 -4.69 -2.40
CA HIS A 67 -21.68 -5.79 -2.10
C HIS A 67 -23.08 -5.28 -1.76
N VAL A 68 -23.19 -4.22 -0.94
CA VAL A 68 -24.49 -3.60 -0.64
C VAL A 68 -25.20 -3.14 -1.92
N MET A 69 -24.48 -2.43 -2.82
CA MET A 69 -25.05 -1.97 -4.08
C MET A 69 -25.44 -3.11 -5.02
N ALA A 70 -24.70 -4.22 -5.00
CA ALA A 70 -25.02 -5.42 -5.77
C ALA A 70 -26.34 -6.02 -5.31
N ARG A 71 -26.48 -6.29 -4.02
CA ARG A 71 -27.70 -6.86 -3.43
C ARG A 71 -28.94 -5.96 -3.64
N GLU A 72 -28.78 -4.65 -3.44
CA GLU A 72 -29.91 -3.70 -3.56
C GLU A 72 -30.34 -3.45 -5.03
N SER A 73 -29.41 -3.52 -6.01
CA SER A 73 -29.67 -3.05 -7.36
C SER A 73 -29.30 -4.08 -8.45
N PHE A 74 -28.09 -4.64 -8.44
CA PHE A 74 -27.60 -5.43 -9.58
C PHE A 74 -28.16 -6.87 -9.60
N GLU A 75 -28.59 -7.39 -8.46
CA GLU A 75 -29.23 -8.69 -8.29
C GLU A 75 -30.73 -8.62 -8.42
N ASP A 76 -31.35 -7.41 -8.36
CA ASP A 76 -32.78 -7.23 -8.54
C ASP A 76 -33.17 -7.30 -10.03
N PRO A 77 -34.01 -8.28 -10.45
CA PRO A 77 -34.38 -8.43 -11.86
C PRO A 77 -35.12 -7.22 -12.45
N GLY A 78 -35.86 -6.48 -11.62
CA GLY A 78 -36.57 -5.28 -12.05
C GLY A 78 -35.62 -4.13 -12.37
N VAL A 79 -34.65 -3.86 -11.50
CA VAL A 79 -33.59 -2.86 -11.73
C VAL A 79 -32.73 -3.27 -12.91
N ALA A 80 -32.33 -4.54 -12.98
CA ALA A 80 -31.52 -5.06 -14.08
C ALA A 80 -32.22 -4.89 -15.46
N ALA A 81 -33.52 -5.16 -15.54
CA ALA A 81 -34.29 -4.92 -16.76
C ALA A 81 -34.27 -3.46 -17.22
N LEU A 82 -34.40 -2.52 -16.26
CA LEU A 82 -34.30 -1.09 -16.54
C LEU A 82 -32.89 -0.68 -17.00
N MET A 83 -31.84 -1.18 -16.35
CA MET A 83 -30.46 -0.92 -16.71
C MET A 83 -30.11 -1.46 -18.09
N ASN A 84 -30.48 -2.73 -18.38
CA ASN A 84 -30.21 -3.37 -19.66
C ASN A 84 -30.95 -2.69 -20.84
N ASP A 85 -32.13 -2.13 -20.57
CA ASP A 85 -32.86 -1.36 -21.57
C ASP A 85 -32.21 0.02 -21.84
N ALA A 86 -31.70 0.68 -20.81
CA ALA A 86 -31.17 2.04 -20.91
C ALA A 86 -29.68 2.12 -21.30
N PHE A 87 -28.86 1.15 -20.93
CA PHE A 87 -27.40 1.21 -21.03
C PHE A 87 -26.78 -0.03 -21.69
N VAL A 88 -25.51 0.12 -22.08
CA VAL A 88 -24.55 -0.97 -22.10
C VAL A 88 -23.79 -0.90 -20.78
N ASN A 89 -23.82 -1.98 -19.99
CA ASN A 89 -23.30 -1.99 -18.62
C ASN A 89 -21.89 -2.57 -18.62
N ILE A 90 -20.91 -1.81 -18.11
CA ILE A 90 -19.51 -2.23 -17.97
C ILE A 90 -19.16 -2.33 -16.48
N LYS A 91 -18.49 -3.42 -16.11
CA LYS A 91 -17.94 -3.64 -14.78
C LYS A 91 -16.43 -3.64 -14.84
N VAL A 92 -15.78 -2.94 -13.92
CA VAL A 92 -14.31 -2.83 -13.82
C VAL A 92 -13.85 -3.12 -12.40
N ASP A 93 -12.87 -4.01 -12.30
CA ASP A 93 -12.08 -4.19 -11.08
C ASP A 93 -10.97 -3.13 -11.04
N ARG A 94 -11.05 -2.21 -10.06
CA ARG A 94 -10.06 -1.16 -9.90
C ARG A 94 -8.65 -1.68 -9.60
N GLU A 95 -8.58 -2.86 -9.00
CA GLU A 95 -7.30 -3.48 -8.64
C GLU A 95 -6.61 -4.07 -9.86
N GLU A 96 -7.34 -4.45 -10.92
CA GLU A 96 -6.75 -4.85 -12.20
C GLU A 96 -6.55 -3.67 -13.14
N ARG A 97 -7.52 -2.73 -13.16
CA ARG A 97 -7.55 -1.59 -14.09
C ARG A 97 -7.50 -0.26 -13.32
N ALA A 98 -6.43 -0.11 -12.54
CA ALA A 98 -6.15 1.13 -11.80
C ALA A 98 -6.02 2.35 -12.73
N ASP A 99 -5.66 2.15 -13.99
CA ASP A 99 -5.62 3.18 -15.03
C ASP A 99 -6.99 3.76 -15.35
N ILE A 100 -8.02 2.91 -15.46
CA ILE A 100 -9.42 3.33 -15.66
C ILE A 100 -9.94 4.00 -14.39
N ASP A 101 -9.70 3.40 -13.23
CA ASP A 101 -10.12 3.95 -11.95
C ASP A 101 -9.56 5.37 -11.74
N ALA A 102 -8.27 5.59 -11.99
CA ALA A 102 -7.62 6.89 -11.82
C ALA A 102 -8.28 8.01 -12.66
N VAL A 103 -8.60 7.73 -13.91
CA VAL A 103 -9.26 8.71 -14.80
C VAL A 103 -10.66 9.07 -14.29
N TYR A 104 -11.50 8.07 -14.00
CA TYR A 104 -12.89 8.34 -13.64
C TYR A 104 -13.08 8.73 -12.18
N MET A 105 -12.18 8.31 -11.28
CA MET A 105 -12.12 8.81 -9.91
C MET A 105 -11.79 10.32 -9.91
N SER A 106 -10.84 10.75 -10.76
CA SER A 106 -10.53 12.16 -10.92
C SER A 106 -11.74 12.96 -11.43
N ALA A 107 -12.49 12.40 -12.41
CA ALA A 107 -13.73 13.01 -12.86
C ALA A 107 -14.75 13.15 -11.72
N CYS A 108 -14.88 12.12 -10.87
CA CYS A 108 -15.77 12.16 -9.71
C CYS A 108 -15.35 13.23 -8.71
N GLN A 109 -14.07 13.30 -8.36
CA GLN A 109 -13.54 14.30 -7.43
C GLN A 109 -13.72 15.74 -7.96
N MET A 110 -13.51 15.96 -9.25
CA MET A 110 -13.73 17.28 -9.90
C MET A 110 -15.18 17.74 -9.80
N VAL A 111 -16.13 16.84 -10.03
CA VAL A 111 -17.56 17.17 -10.08
C VAL A 111 -18.17 17.23 -8.67
N ARG A 112 -17.77 16.32 -7.76
CA ARG A 112 -18.40 16.13 -6.45
C ARG A 112 -17.58 16.65 -5.28
N GLY A 113 -16.31 16.97 -5.48
CA GLY A 113 -15.36 17.36 -4.43
C GLY A 113 -14.82 16.16 -3.62
N SER A 114 -15.34 14.96 -3.84
CA SER A 114 -14.90 13.70 -3.17
C SER A 114 -15.12 12.51 -4.09
N GLY A 115 -14.51 11.37 -3.75
CA GLY A 115 -14.66 10.12 -4.47
C GLY A 115 -14.64 8.92 -3.52
N GLY A 116 -14.90 7.74 -4.05
CA GLY A 116 -14.91 6.47 -3.31
C GLY A 116 -15.53 5.35 -4.10
N TRP A 117 -15.48 4.15 -3.56
CA TRP A 117 -16.06 2.96 -4.19
C TRP A 117 -17.29 2.48 -3.42
N PRO A 118 -18.30 1.92 -4.18
CA PRO A 118 -18.34 1.78 -5.63
C PRO A 118 -18.34 3.14 -6.34
N LEU A 119 -17.64 3.22 -7.48
CA LEU A 119 -17.67 4.39 -8.35
C LEU A 119 -18.62 4.13 -9.52
N THR A 120 -19.60 5.01 -9.71
CA THR A 120 -20.58 4.95 -10.79
C THR A 120 -20.31 6.08 -11.78
N VAL A 121 -20.15 5.74 -13.05
CA VAL A 121 -19.95 6.72 -14.14
C VAL A 121 -20.91 6.43 -15.27
N ILE A 122 -21.57 7.45 -15.80
CA ILE A 122 -22.33 7.32 -17.04
C ILE A 122 -21.62 8.16 -18.11
N MET A 123 -21.35 7.51 -19.25
CA MET A 123 -20.53 8.10 -20.30
C MET A 123 -21.11 7.85 -21.69
N THR A 124 -20.61 8.60 -22.66
CA THR A 124 -20.92 8.37 -24.08
C THR A 124 -20.21 7.09 -24.59
N PRO A 125 -20.58 6.55 -25.79
CA PRO A 125 -19.84 5.47 -26.41
C PRO A 125 -18.37 5.78 -26.74
N GLU A 126 -17.96 7.02 -26.67
CA GLU A 126 -16.58 7.51 -26.81
C GLU A 126 -15.87 7.62 -25.44
N ALA A 127 -16.40 6.96 -24.42
CA ALA A 127 -15.88 6.94 -23.05
C ALA A 127 -15.82 8.31 -22.33
N LYS A 128 -16.54 9.35 -22.83
CA LYS A 128 -16.59 10.68 -22.22
C LYS A 128 -17.65 10.74 -21.12
N PRO A 129 -17.29 10.97 -19.84
CA PRO A 129 -18.23 10.97 -18.73
C PRO A 129 -19.12 12.22 -18.75
N PHE A 130 -20.41 12.07 -18.39
CA PHE A 130 -21.35 13.18 -18.19
C PHE A 130 -22.13 13.08 -16.87
N PHE A 131 -22.02 11.95 -16.16
CA PHE A 131 -22.53 11.78 -14.81
C PHE A 131 -21.56 10.94 -13.99
N VAL A 132 -21.35 11.31 -12.72
CA VAL A 132 -20.52 10.60 -11.77
C VAL A 132 -21.17 10.56 -10.39
N ALA A 133 -21.07 9.42 -9.73
CA ALA A 133 -21.53 9.22 -8.36
C ALA A 133 -20.69 8.10 -7.70
N THR A 134 -20.82 7.94 -6.39
CA THR A 134 -20.36 6.78 -5.67
C THR A 134 -21.48 5.76 -5.52
N TYR A 135 -21.75 5.28 -4.32
CA TYR A 135 -22.86 4.40 -4.02
C TYR A 135 -24.23 5.03 -4.37
N LEU A 136 -25.13 4.22 -4.92
CA LEU A 136 -26.50 4.58 -5.27
C LEU A 136 -27.47 3.53 -4.65
N PRO A 137 -28.39 3.92 -3.74
CA PRO A 137 -29.39 3.01 -3.23
C PRO A 137 -30.39 2.63 -4.34
N ARG A 138 -31.13 1.53 -4.16
CA ARG A 138 -32.16 1.11 -5.12
C ARG A 138 -33.20 2.21 -5.40
N THR A 139 -33.74 2.80 -4.35
CA THR A 139 -34.68 3.92 -4.38
C THR A 139 -34.11 5.10 -3.61
N GLY A 140 -34.49 6.32 -3.96
CA GLY A 140 -34.00 7.52 -3.29
C GLY A 140 -34.26 7.49 -1.78
N ARG A 141 -33.23 7.77 -0.99
CA ARG A 141 -33.30 7.89 0.48
C ARG A 141 -32.24 8.85 1.02
N ASP A 142 -32.51 9.52 2.12
CA ASP A 142 -31.57 10.41 2.81
C ASP A 142 -30.93 11.48 1.92
N GLY A 143 -31.70 11.99 0.94
CA GLY A 143 -31.23 12.98 -0.03
C GLY A 143 -30.39 12.41 -1.18
N MET A 144 -30.14 11.11 -1.21
CA MET A 144 -29.46 10.43 -2.30
C MET A 144 -30.43 10.04 -3.42
N THR A 145 -30.00 10.18 -4.66
CA THR A 145 -30.74 9.70 -5.84
C THR A 145 -30.73 8.17 -5.87
N GLY A 146 -31.89 7.56 -6.13
CA GLY A 146 -32.00 6.12 -6.29
C GLY A 146 -31.59 5.65 -7.70
N MET A 147 -31.14 4.40 -7.81
CA MET A 147 -30.77 3.77 -9.10
C MET A 147 -31.94 3.80 -10.08
N VAL A 148 -33.14 3.46 -9.66
CA VAL A 148 -34.35 3.43 -10.52
C VAL A 148 -34.64 4.82 -11.12
N ASP A 149 -34.58 5.85 -10.29
CA ASP A 149 -34.86 7.23 -10.71
C ASP A 149 -33.76 7.73 -11.64
N LEU A 150 -32.51 7.43 -11.33
CA LEU A 150 -31.35 7.77 -12.17
C LEU A 150 -31.47 7.16 -13.57
N VAL A 151 -31.76 5.86 -13.67
CA VAL A 151 -31.90 5.15 -14.96
C VAL A 151 -32.99 5.81 -15.81
N ALA A 152 -34.15 6.08 -15.23
CA ALA A 152 -35.28 6.74 -15.92
C ALA A 152 -34.90 8.14 -16.41
N HIS A 153 -34.21 8.91 -15.56
CA HIS A 153 -33.77 10.27 -15.88
C HIS A 153 -32.75 10.28 -17.04
N ILE A 154 -31.72 9.45 -16.94
CA ILE A 154 -30.67 9.37 -17.99
C ILE A 154 -31.25 8.90 -19.33
N LYS A 155 -32.14 7.88 -19.32
CA LYS A 155 -32.80 7.41 -20.55
C LYS A 155 -33.59 8.55 -21.22
N THR A 156 -34.27 9.38 -20.43
CA THR A 156 -35.00 10.53 -20.92
C THR A 156 -34.08 11.62 -21.48
N MET A 157 -32.99 11.92 -20.76
CA MET A 157 -31.98 12.88 -21.21
C MET A 157 -31.31 12.42 -22.51
N TRP A 158 -30.88 11.17 -22.60
CA TRP A 158 -30.25 10.60 -23.79
C TRP A 158 -31.10 10.73 -25.04
N LYS A 159 -32.41 10.47 -24.87
CA LYS A 159 -33.38 10.53 -25.98
C LYS A 159 -33.74 11.97 -26.38
N ASN A 160 -33.95 12.86 -25.42
CA ASN A 160 -34.60 14.16 -25.66
C ASN A 160 -33.64 15.35 -25.57
N ARG A 161 -32.47 15.19 -24.92
CA ARG A 161 -31.53 16.30 -24.63
C ARG A 161 -30.10 15.93 -25.05
N ARG A 162 -29.93 15.17 -26.12
CA ARG A 162 -28.65 14.62 -26.60
C ARG A 162 -27.55 15.69 -26.72
N LYS A 163 -27.87 16.83 -27.29
CA LYS A 163 -26.90 17.94 -27.45
C LYS A 163 -26.34 18.45 -26.14
N GLU A 164 -27.15 18.44 -25.07
CA GLU A 164 -26.69 18.87 -23.76
C GLU A 164 -25.74 17.83 -23.14
N VAL A 165 -26.03 16.53 -23.34
CA VAL A 165 -25.14 15.43 -22.94
C VAL A 165 -23.80 15.54 -23.66
N ASP A 166 -23.83 15.77 -25.00
CA ASP A 166 -22.60 15.88 -25.80
C ASP A 166 -21.74 17.07 -25.38
N VAL A 167 -22.36 18.21 -25.05
CA VAL A 167 -21.65 19.39 -24.52
C VAL A 167 -21.06 19.13 -23.16
N ALA A 168 -21.84 18.59 -22.21
CA ALA A 168 -21.38 18.32 -20.85
C ALA A 168 -20.24 17.29 -20.82
N SER A 169 -20.36 16.21 -21.60
CA SER A 169 -19.33 15.18 -21.67
C SER A 169 -18.03 15.69 -22.30
N SER A 170 -18.12 16.52 -23.34
CA SER A 170 -16.95 17.16 -23.97
C SER A 170 -16.26 18.12 -23.02
N GLN A 171 -17.02 18.97 -22.32
CA GLN A 171 -16.45 19.91 -21.35
C GLN A 171 -15.72 19.21 -20.18
N LEU A 172 -16.31 18.13 -19.67
CA LEU A 172 -15.65 17.37 -18.59
C LEU A 172 -14.38 16.67 -19.08
N ALA A 173 -14.41 16.08 -20.29
CA ALA A 173 -13.22 15.47 -20.91
C ALA A 173 -12.10 16.51 -21.17
N GLU A 174 -12.43 17.68 -21.73
CA GLU A 174 -11.47 18.78 -21.93
C GLU A 174 -10.89 19.30 -20.60
N HIS A 175 -11.71 19.32 -19.55
CA HIS A 175 -11.24 19.72 -18.22
C HIS A 175 -10.26 18.70 -17.64
N LEU A 176 -10.56 17.41 -17.75
CA LEU A 176 -9.64 16.33 -17.39
C LEU A 176 -8.30 16.45 -18.15
N GLU A 177 -8.37 16.60 -19.48
CA GLU A 177 -7.16 16.82 -20.29
C GLU A 177 -6.36 18.03 -19.81
N THR A 178 -7.03 19.15 -19.49
CA THR A 178 -6.35 20.36 -19.02
C THR A 178 -5.63 20.16 -17.70
N VAL A 179 -6.26 19.47 -16.74
CA VAL A 179 -5.67 19.21 -15.41
C VAL A 179 -4.44 18.31 -15.52
N PHE A 180 -4.50 17.28 -16.37
CA PHE A 180 -3.40 16.32 -16.48
C PHE A 180 -2.33 16.70 -17.52
N ALA A 181 -2.69 17.42 -18.59
CA ALA A 181 -1.75 17.74 -19.68
C ALA A 181 -0.91 19.01 -19.45
N ARG A 182 -1.38 19.99 -18.67
CA ARG A 182 -0.72 21.31 -18.55
C ARG A 182 -0.17 21.55 -17.15
N ARG A 183 0.92 20.85 -16.82
CA ARG A 183 1.75 21.22 -15.66
C ARG A 183 2.98 21.95 -16.15
N THR A 184 3.17 23.19 -15.70
CA THR A 184 4.39 23.96 -15.95
C THR A 184 5.37 23.69 -14.85
N PRO A 185 6.58 23.14 -15.14
CA PRO A 185 7.57 22.92 -14.11
C PRO A 185 7.98 24.22 -13.40
N GLY A 186 7.98 24.18 -12.05
CA GLY A 186 8.46 25.28 -11.21
C GLY A 186 9.93 25.12 -10.81
N THR A 187 10.30 25.79 -9.72
CA THR A 187 11.67 25.72 -9.15
C THR A 187 11.94 24.42 -8.39
N GLY A 188 10.91 23.66 -8.04
CA GLY A 188 10.94 22.55 -7.12
C GLY A 188 10.71 22.96 -5.66
N PRO A 189 10.33 22.01 -4.77
CA PRO A 189 10.15 22.29 -3.34
C PRO A 189 11.49 22.50 -2.65
N GLY A 190 11.55 23.43 -1.69
CA GLY A 190 12.71 23.68 -0.82
C GLY A 190 12.61 22.93 0.51
N VAL A 191 13.66 23.04 1.35
CA VAL A 191 13.70 22.43 2.69
C VAL A 191 12.60 22.98 3.61
N ASP A 192 12.20 24.22 3.43
CA ASP A 192 11.08 24.87 4.15
C ASP A 192 9.74 24.13 3.90
N THR A 193 9.61 23.45 2.79
CA THR A 193 8.43 22.60 2.49
C THR A 193 8.32 21.42 3.47
N LEU A 194 9.46 20.88 3.95
CA LEU A 194 9.49 19.81 4.94
C LEU A 194 8.95 20.29 6.30
N ASP A 195 9.36 21.49 6.72
CA ASP A 195 8.91 22.07 7.99
C ASP A 195 7.40 22.42 7.94
N ARG A 196 6.90 22.81 6.77
CA ARG A 196 5.47 22.99 6.54
C ARG A 196 4.70 21.68 6.56
N ALA A 197 5.21 20.61 5.93
CA ALA A 197 4.61 19.29 5.98
C ALA A 197 4.45 18.79 7.42
N PHE A 198 5.51 18.92 8.23
CA PHE A 198 5.46 18.62 9.66
C PHE A 198 4.41 19.48 10.38
N SER A 199 4.41 20.79 10.17
CA SER A 199 3.47 21.72 10.84
C SER A 199 2.01 21.41 10.49
N GLU A 200 1.72 21.07 9.22
CA GLU A 200 0.38 20.69 8.77
C GLU A 200 -0.07 19.36 9.37
N LEU A 201 0.82 18.36 9.48
CA LEU A 201 0.53 17.12 10.18
C LEU A 201 0.29 17.34 11.66
N ALA A 202 1.14 18.12 12.34
CA ALA A 202 1.00 18.44 13.76
C ALA A 202 -0.32 19.17 14.05
N ALA A 203 -0.76 20.07 13.16
CA ALA A 203 -2.04 20.78 13.31
C ALA A 203 -3.28 19.88 13.18
N ARG A 204 -3.17 18.73 12.49
CA ARG A 204 -4.27 17.76 12.31
C ARG A 204 -4.15 16.54 13.21
N PHE A 205 -3.10 16.48 14.03
CA PHE A 205 -2.83 15.34 14.89
C PHE A 205 -3.90 15.20 15.98
N ASP A 206 -4.41 14.01 16.19
CA ASP A 206 -5.32 13.68 17.30
C ASP A 206 -4.50 13.44 18.58
N GLU A 207 -4.53 14.42 19.47
CA GLU A 207 -3.77 14.38 20.75
C GLU A 207 -4.25 13.27 21.69
N SER A 208 -5.49 12.84 21.57
CA SER A 208 -6.10 11.83 22.46
C SER A 208 -5.86 10.41 21.97
N ASN A 209 -6.01 10.17 20.67
CA ASN A 209 -6.03 8.83 20.11
C ASN A 209 -4.90 8.56 19.11
N GLY A 210 -4.08 9.56 18.79
CA GLY A 210 -3.10 9.44 17.71
C GLY A 210 -3.74 9.42 16.32
N GLY A 211 -2.91 9.45 15.28
CA GLY A 211 -3.35 9.56 13.90
C GLY A 211 -3.72 10.99 13.49
N PHE A 212 -4.21 11.15 12.27
CA PHE A 212 -4.44 12.46 11.65
C PHE A 212 -5.89 12.61 11.21
N GLY A 213 -6.55 13.67 11.65
CA GLY A 213 -7.96 13.94 11.35
C GLY A 213 -8.93 13.17 12.23
N GLY A 214 -10.22 13.21 11.88
CA GLY A 214 -11.33 12.54 12.58
C GLY A 214 -11.71 11.21 11.94
N ALA A 215 -12.99 10.81 12.16
CA ALA A 215 -13.57 9.59 11.59
C ALA A 215 -14.09 9.83 10.14
N PRO A 216 -13.95 8.85 9.21
CA PRO A 216 -13.18 7.62 9.36
C PRO A 216 -11.68 7.89 9.41
N LYS A 217 -10.95 7.08 10.19
CA LYS A 217 -9.53 7.28 10.45
C LYS A 217 -8.68 6.20 9.78
N PHE A 218 -7.77 6.63 8.90
CA PHE A 218 -6.84 5.75 8.17
C PHE A 218 -5.47 5.73 8.81
N PRO A 219 -4.75 4.60 8.80
CA PRO A 219 -3.39 4.48 9.35
C PRO A 219 -2.37 5.42 8.73
N THR A 220 -2.45 5.67 7.42
CA THR A 220 -1.53 6.52 6.63
C THR A 220 -0.04 6.36 7.02
N PRO A 221 0.55 5.13 6.92
CA PRO A 221 1.87 4.85 7.48
C PRO A 221 3.00 5.67 6.86
N HIS A 222 2.85 6.16 5.61
CA HIS A 222 3.80 7.04 4.94
C HIS A 222 3.97 8.39 5.68
N ASN A 223 2.93 8.88 6.38
CA ASN A 223 3.03 10.04 7.27
C ASN A 223 3.97 9.74 8.45
N LEU A 224 3.84 8.55 9.06
CA LEU A 224 4.67 8.12 10.19
C LEU A 224 6.12 7.94 9.76
N LEU A 225 6.34 7.32 8.59
CA LEU A 225 7.68 7.15 8.00
C LEU A 225 8.35 8.49 7.68
N PHE A 226 7.61 9.48 7.19
CA PHE A 226 8.12 10.85 7.01
C PHE A 226 8.48 11.51 8.35
N LEU A 227 7.61 11.41 9.34
CA LEU A 227 7.84 12.01 10.66
C LEU A 227 9.07 11.42 11.37
N LEU A 228 9.35 10.13 11.23
CA LEU A 228 10.57 9.50 11.72
C LEU A 228 11.83 10.08 11.05
N ARG A 229 11.79 10.31 9.72
CA ARG A 229 12.89 10.94 8.97
C ARG A 229 13.07 12.39 9.39
N TYR A 230 11.96 13.12 9.52
CA TYR A 230 11.96 14.50 9.99
C TYR A 230 12.58 14.62 11.39
N TRP A 231 12.18 13.75 12.34
CA TRP A 231 12.80 13.65 13.66
C TRP A 231 14.29 13.34 13.57
N LYS A 232 14.69 12.39 12.73
CA LYS A 232 16.09 12.01 12.56
C LYS A 232 16.94 13.20 12.11
N ARG A 233 16.45 14.00 11.17
CA ARG A 233 17.15 15.20 10.68
C ARG A 233 17.18 16.33 11.69
N THR A 234 16.03 16.68 12.27
CA THR A 234 15.87 17.92 13.05
C THR A 234 16.08 17.72 14.56
N GLY A 235 15.76 16.54 15.09
CA GLY A 235 15.64 16.27 16.51
C GLY A 235 14.34 16.75 17.13
N GLU A 236 13.34 17.11 16.32
CA GLU A 236 12.03 17.54 16.79
C GLU A 236 11.29 16.35 17.47
N VAL A 237 11.30 16.39 18.81
CA VAL A 237 10.75 15.31 19.64
C VAL A 237 9.27 15.07 19.36
N ARG A 238 8.54 16.15 19.06
CA ARG A 238 7.10 16.08 18.75
C ARG A 238 6.79 15.16 17.57
N ALA A 239 7.67 15.12 16.56
CA ALA A 239 7.48 14.23 15.41
C ALA A 239 7.52 12.75 15.83
N LEU A 240 8.46 12.38 16.72
CA LEU A 240 8.53 11.02 17.26
C LEU A 240 7.35 10.70 18.17
N GLU A 241 6.94 11.61 19.06
CA GLU A 241 5.78 11.43 19.94
C GLU A 241 4.47 11.15 19.16
N MET A 242 4.28 11.86 18.04
CA MET A 242 3.12 11.63 17.17
C MET A 242 3.15 10.22 16.57
N VAL A 243 4.32 9.71 16.17
CA VAL A 243 4.47 8.35 15.66
C VAL A 243 4.19 7.32 16.74
N GLU A 244 4.88 7.41 17.89
CA GLU A 244 4.71 6.47 18.99
C GLU A 244 3.25 6.40 19.45
N ARG A 245 2.60 7.55 19.67
CA ARG A 245 1.19 7.59 20.10
C ARG A 245 0.26 6.96 19.09
N THR A 246 0.46 7.21 17.79
CA THR A 246 -0.35 6.62 16.74
C THR A 246 -0.21 5.09 16.72
N LEU A 247 1.02 4.60 16.69
CA LEU A 247 1.31 3.16 16.67
C LEU A 247 0.79 2.46 17.92
N ASP A 248 0.97 3.05 19.10
CA ASP A 248 0.47 2.51 20.36
C ASP A 248 -1.05 2.39 20.40
N HIS A 249 -1.76 3.41 19.90
CA HIS A 249 -3.22 3.38 19.88
C HIS A 249 -3.77 2.41 18.83
N MET A 250 -3.13 2.33 17.67
CA MET A 250 -3.49 1.34 16.64
C MET A 250 -3.30 -0.09 17.16
N ALA A 251 -2.15 -0.41 17.78
CA ALA A 251 -1.86 -1.74 18.31
C ALA A 251 -2.81 -2.18 19.44
N ARG A 252 -3.41 -1.23 20.15
CA ARG A 252 -4.39 -1.50 21.22
C ARG A 252 -5.84 -1.48 20.72
N GLY A 253 -6.12 -0.80 19.62
CA GLY A 253 -7.46 -0.64 19.06
C GLY A 253 -8.04 -1.93 18.50
N GLY A 254 -9.33 -1.90 18.19
CA GLY A 254 -9.99 -2.98 17.45
C GLY A 254 -9.59 -3.04 15.97
N ILE A 255 -8.89 -2.01 15.47
CA ILE A 255 -8.29 -2.04 14.12
C ILE A 255 -7.19 -3.10 14.01
N TYR A 256 -6.59 -3.53 15.12
CA TYR A 256 -5.64 -4.64 15.19
C TYR A 256 -6.36 -5.94 15.54
N ASP A 257 -6.15 -6.99 14.76
CA ASP A 257 -6.70 -8.32 15.05
C ASP A 257 -5.89 -9.01 16.15
N HIS A 258 -6.34 -8.90 17.40
CA HIS A 258 -5.67 -9.44 18.58
C HIS A 258 -5.57 -10.97 18.65
N VAL A 259 -6.25 -11.68 17.76
CA VAL A 259 -6.25 -13.16 17.71
C VAL A 259 -5.37 -13.69 16.58
N GLY A 260 -5.57 -13.18 15.37
CA GLY A 260 -4.91 -13.68 14.17
C GLY A 260 -3.86 -12.75 13.61
N TYR A 261 -3.67 -11.61 14.24
CA TYR A 261 -2.75 -10.54 13.84
C TYR A 261 -3.12 -9.82 12.56
N GLY A 262 -2.31 -8.83 12.18
CA GLY A 262 -2.57 -7.95 11.06
C GLY A 262 -3.59 -6.85 11.39
N PHE A 263 -3.60 -5.81 10.56
CA PHE A 263 -4.46 -4.65 10.73
C PHE A 263 -5.61 -4.66 9.73
N HIS A 264 -6.78 -4.25 10.19
CA HIS A 264 -7.88 -3.88 9.32
C HIS A 264 -7.59 -2.55 8.64
N ARG A 265 -8.29 -2.28 7.54
CA ARG A 265 -7.96 -1.20 6.60
C ARG A 265 -8.04 0.20 7.21
N TYR A 266 -9.14 0.51 7.91
CA TYR A 266 -9.34 1.79 8.59
C TYR A 266 -10.32 1.63 9.76
N SER A 267 -10.34 2.63 10.64
CA SER A 267 -11.36 2.73 11.70
C SER A 267 -12.52 3.61 11.26
N THR A 268 -13.74 3.16 11.54
CA THR A 268 -14.96 3.95 11.30
C THR A 268 -15.15 5.05 12.35
N ASP A 269 -14.44 4.97 13.48
CA ASP A 269 -14.39 5.96 14.55
C ASP A 269 -12.99 6.58 14.73
N GLU A 270 -12.90 7.62 15.55
CA GLU A 270 -11.65 8.35 15.81
C GLU A 270 -10.70 7.63 16.78
N ARG A 271 -11.16 6.58 17.49
CA ARG A 271 -10.45 5.91 18.60
C ARG A 271 -9.74 4.62 18.17
N TRP A 272 -9.75 4.27 16.90
CA TRP A 272 -9.24 3.00 16.37
C TRP A 272 -10.01 1.77 16.87
N PHE A 273 -11.26 1.93 17.32
CA PHE A 273 -12.04 0.88 17.97
C PHE A 273 -12.84 0.03 16.99
N VAL A 274 -13.73 0.64 16.20
CA VAL A 274 -14.58 -0.10 15.24
C VAL A 274 -13.92 -0.09 13.87
N PRO A 275 -13.30 -1.19 13.43
CA PRO A 275 -12.68 -1.23 12.12
C PRO A 275 -13.72 -1.44 11.01
N HIS A 276 -13.38 -1.05 9.80
CA HIS A 276 -13.84 -1.73 8.60
C HIS A 276 -12.98 -2.98 8.44
N PHE A 277 -13.60 -4.17 8.53
CA PHE A 277 -12.90 -5.43 8.79
C PHE A 277 -12.07 -5.99 7.63
N GLU A 278 -12.02 -5.32 6.50
CA GLU A 278 -11.15 -5.64 5.36
C GLU A 278 -9.65 -5.62 5.75
N LYS A 279 -8.86 -6.53 5.19
CA LYS A 279 -7.39 -6.53 5.36
C LYS A 279 -6.70 -6.52 4.00
N MET A 280 -5.97 -5.44 3.72
CA MET A 280 -5.24 -5.23 2.47
C MET A 280 -3.76 -5.52 2.66
N ILE A 281 -3.11 -6.19 1.70
CA ILE A 281 -1.69 -6.53 1.79
C ILE A 281 -0.79 -5.28 1.84
N TYR A 282 -1.14 -4.21 1.12
CA TYR A 282 -0.37 -2.97 1.15
C TYR A 282 -0.42 -2.26 2.50
N ASP A 283 -1.55 -2.34 3.23
CA ASP A 283 -1.64 -1.82 4.60
C ASP A 283 -0.73 -2.60 5.54
N GLN A 284 -0.75 -3.94 5.45
CA GLN A 284 0.16 -4.78 6.24
C GLN A 284 1.62 -4.41 5.98
N ALA A 285 2.00 -4.23 4.71
CA ALA A 285 3.35 -3.88 4.32
C ALA A 285 3.81 -2.54 4.91
N LEU A 286 3.04 -1.48 4.67
CA LEU A 286 3.42 -0.13 5.09
C LEU A 286 3.36 0.04 6.62
N ILE A 287 2.38 -0.59 7.29
CA ILE A 287 2.28 -0.60 8.75
C ILE A 287 3.46 -1.37 9.37
N ALA A 288 3.80 -2.55 8.84
CA ALA A 288 4.98 -3.30 9.31
C ALA A 288 6.27 -2.49 9.16
N MET A 289 6.43 -1.73 8.05
CA MET A 289 7.57 -0.82 7.87
C MET A 289 7.59 0.28 8.95
N ALA A 290 6.44 0.90 9.25
CA ALA A 290 6.35 1.96 10.24
C ALA A 290 6.74 1.46 11.65
N TYR A 291 6.23 0.28 12.06
CA TYR A 291 6.62 -0.36 13.32
C TYR A 291 8.10 -0.74 13.34
N THR A 292 8.63 -1.29 12.25
CA THR A 292 10.05 -1.66 12.13
C THR A 292 10.96 -0.43 12.26
N GLU A 293 10.65 0.67 11.55
CA GLU A 293 11.45 1.89 11.62
C GLU A 293 11.31 2.59 12.99
N CYS A 294 10.13 2.54 13.62
CA CYS A 294 9.92 3.06 14.97
C CYS A 294 10.70 2.23 16.01
N PHE A 295 10.78 0.90 15.88
CA PHE A 295 11.66 0.07 16.70
C PHE A 295 13.13 0.50 16.57
N LEU A 296 13.64 0.66 15.37
CA LEU A 296 15.02 1.11 15.13
C LEU A 296 15.28 2.53 15.72
N ALA A 297 14.27 3.41 15.68
CA ALA A 297 14.38 4.77 16.21
C ALA A 297 14.38 4.83 17.74
N THR A 298 13.63 3.92 18.40
CA THR A 298 13.34 4.00 19.84
C THR A 298 13.95 2.88 20.67
N GLY A 299 14.31 1.74 20.08
CA GLY A 299 14.71 0.53 20.80
C GLY A 299 13.54 -0.21 21.49
N ASN A 300 12.30 0.29 21.39
CA ASN A 300 11.15 -0.30 22.08
C ASN A 300 10.72 -1.63 21.44
N GLY A 301 10.96 -2.74 22.14
CA GLY A 301 10.64 -4.10 21.69
C GLY A 301 9.15 -4.36 21.41
N ALA A 302 8.22 -3.52 21.89
CA ALA A 302 6.81 -3.66 21.57
C ALA A 302 6.55 -3.42 20.07
N TYR A 303 7.24 -2.44 19.47
CA TYR A 303 7.11 -2.17 18.03
C TYR A 303 7.67 -3.30 17.17
N LYS A 304 8.82 -3.89 17.57
CA LYS A 304 9.37 -5.09 16.93
C LYS A 304 8.32 -6.20 16.91
N ARG A 305 7.74 -6.51 18.06
CA ARG A 305 6.74 -7.58 18.21
C ARG A 305 5.51 -7.37 17.35
N THR A 306 4.95 -6.16 17.33
CA THR A 306 3.80 -5.86 16.47
C THR A 306 4.14 -6.04 15.00
N ALA A 307 5.33 -5.61 14.55
CA ALA A 307 5.78 -5.87 13.18
C ALA A 307 5.90 -7.36 12.88
N GLU A 308 6.50 -8.16 13.79
CA GLU A 308 6.63 -9.62 13.66
C GLU A 308 5.26 -10.29 13.60
N GLU A 309 4.29 -9.86 14.42
CA GLU A 309 2.92 -10.37 14.42
C GLU A 309 2.19 -10.08 13.10
N VAL A 310 2.33 -8.87 12.54
CA VAL A 310 1.79 -8.51 11.21
C VAL A 310 2.40 -9.40 10.12
N LEU A 311 3.73 -9.55 10.12
CA LEU A 311 4.40 -10.40 9.14
C LEU A 311 4.06 -11.88 9.31
N ALA A 312 3.85 -12.36 10.55
CA ALA A 312 3.36 -13.72 10.80
C ALA A 312 1.97 -13.97 10.20
N TYR A 313 1.05 -12.99 10.29
CA TYR A 313 -0.24 -13.06 9.60
C TYR A 313 -0.04 -13.16 8.07
N VAL A 314 0.78 -12.30 7.48
CA VAL A 314 1.03 -12.31 6.03
C VAL A 314 1.60 -13.65 5.57
N LEU A 315 2.62 -14.16 6.27
CA LEU A 315 3.26 -15.42 5.90
C LEU A 315 2.37 -16.65 6.09
N ARG A 316 1.44 -16.62 7.06
CA ARG A 316 0.51 -17.70 7.33
C ARG A 316 -0.71 -17.69 6.41
N ASP A 317 -1.31 -16.49 6.20
CA ASP A 317 -2.64 -16.38 5.58
C ASP A 317 -2.61 -15.76 4.19
N MET A 318 -1.64 -14.90 3.86
CA MET A 318 -1.63 -14.11 2.63
C MET A 318 -0.55 -14.53 1.62
N THR A 319 0.09 -15.69 1.81
CA THR A 319 1.17 -16.16 0.95
C THR A 319 0.69 -17.27 0.01
N ASP A 320 0.95 -17.10 -1.28
CA ASP A 320 0.76 -18.14 -2.29
C ASP A 320 1.89 -19.18 -2.22
N PRO A 321 1.61 -20.47 -2.38
CA PRO A 321 2.65 -21.50 -2.39
C PRO A 321 3.77 -21.29 -3.43
N ALA A 322 3.51 -20.56 -4.50
CA ALA A 322 4.52 -20.19 -5.51
C ALA A 322 5.40 -19.01 -5.08
N GLY A 323 5.06 -18.31 -3.99
CA GLY A 323 5.89 -17.29 -3.35
C GLY A 323 5.37 -15.86 -3.42
N GLY A 324 4.32 -15.56 -4.20
CA GLY A 324 3.67 -14.23 -4.20
C GLY A 324 2.75 -14.03 -3.00
N PHE A 325 2.28 -12.80 -2.79
CA PHE A 325 1.33 -12.45 -1.73
C PHE A 325 -0.02 -12.08 -2.34
N TYR A 326 -1.10 -12.62 -1.78
CA TYR A 326 -2.48 -12.32 -2.15
C TYR A 326 -2.85 -10.87 -1.81
N SER A 327 -3.85 -10.30 -2.51
CA SER A 327 -4.17 -8.87 -2.40
C SER A 327 -4.95 -8.49 -1.14
N ALA A 328 -5.99 -9.24 -0.78
CA ALA A 328 -6.88 -8.84 0.32
C ALA A 328 -7.69 -10.00 0.93
N GLU A 329 -8.21 -9.77 2.14
CA GLU A 329 -9.32 -10.52 2.75
C GLU A 329 -10.52 -9.60 2.95
N ASP A 330 -11.73 -10.11 2.63
CA ASP A 330 -12.99 -9.39 2.69
C ASP A 330 -13.34 -8.97 4.14
N ALA A 331 -14.10 -7.90 4.27
CA ALA A 331 -14.70 -7.50 5.54
C ALA A 331 -15.84 -8.44 5.96
N ASP A 332 -16.56 -9.02 4.98
CA ASP A 332 -17.76 -9.80 5.19
C ASP A 332 -17.45 -11.30 5.30
N SER A 333 -18.10 -11.97 6.23
CA SER A 333 -18.20 -13.42 6.30
C SER A 333 -19.67 -13.79 6.44
N GLU A 334 -20.17 -14.70 5.58
CA GLU A 334 -21.60 -15.05 5.53
C GLU A 334 -22.50 -13.80 5.41
N GLU A 335 -22.09 -12.86 4.55
CA GLU A 335 -22.80 -11.60 4.25
C GLU A 335 -22.89 -10.60 5.42
N ILE A 336 -22.20 -10.85 6.53
CA ILE A 336 -22.18 -10.00 7.74
C ILE A 336 -20.77 -9.46 7.95
N GLU A 337 -20.63 -8.13 8.00
CA GLU A 337 -19.36 -7.46 8.25
C GLU A 337 -18.81 -7.83 9.65
N GLY A 338 -17.54 -8.23 9.68
CA GLY A 338 -16.80 -8.54 10.90
C GLY A 338 -17.14 -9.85 11.59
N LYS A 339 -18.16 -10.61 11.14
CA LYS A 339 -18.64 -11.83 11.80
C LYS A 339 -17.52 -12.81 12.16
N PHE A 340 -16.55 -12.99 11.28
CA PHE A 340 -15.41 -13.87 11.48
C PHE A 340 -14.54 -13.47 12.70
N TYR A 341 -14.41 -12.18 12.96
CA TYR A 341 -13.52 -11.62 13.98
C TYR A 341 -14.17 -11.39 15.34
N LEU A 342 -15.50 -11.37 15.40
CA LEU A 342 -16.26 -11.03 16.60
C LEU A 342 -16.37 -12.21 17.56
N TRP A 343 -16.48 -11.90 18.87
CA TRP A 343 -16.58 -12.88 19.93
C TRP A 343 -17.71 -12.53 20.91
N THR A 344 -18.41 -13.54 21.42
CA THR A 344 -19.32 -13.37 22.54
C THR A 344 -18.65 -13.86 23.84
N GLU A 345 -18.99 -13.28 24.99
CA GLU A 345 -18.47 -13.75 26.28
C GLU A 345 -18.77 -15.24 26.52
N LYS A 346 -19.92 -15.72 26.06
CA LYS A 346 -20.30 -17.15 26.17
C LYS A 346 -19.35 -18.06 25.41
N GLU A 347 -18.93 -17.67 24.22
CA GLU A 347 -17.91 -18.40 23.44
C GLU A 347 -16.57 -18.38 24.17
N LEU A 348 -16.14 -17.23 24.68
CA LEU A 348 -14.87 -17.11 25.41
C LEU A 348 -14.87 -18.01 26.65
N VAL A 349 -15.93 -18.00 27.48
CA VAL A 349 -16.03 -18.88 28.65
C VAL A 349 -16.04 -20.36 28.24
N SER A 350 -16.76 -20.71 27.19
CA SER A 350 -16.83 -22.10 26.72
C SER A 350 -15.49 -22.64 26.21
N LEU A 351 -14.67 -21.79 25.59
CA LEU A 351 -13.39 -22.18 25.00
C LEU A 351 -12.24 -22.15 26.01
N LEU A 352 -12.22 -21.17 26.90
CA LEU A 352 -11.08 -20.86 27.76
C LEU A 352 -11.29 -21.29 29.22
N GLY A 353 -12.52 -21.58 29.62
CA GLY A 353 -12.90 -21.74 31.03
C GLY A 353 -13.01 -20.39 31.75
N GLU A 354 -13.48 -20.43 33.00
CA GLU A 354 -13.83 -19.23 33.78
C GLU A 354 -12.65 -18.29 34.03
N GLU A 355 -11.46 -18.84 34.32
CA GLU A 355 -10.29 -18.04 34.72
C GLU A 355 -9.69 -17.27 33.56
N ASP A 356 -9.36 -17.94 32.45
CA ASP A 356 -8.77 -17.31 31.27
C ASP A 356 -9.80 -16.41 30.55
N ALA A 357 -11.10 -16.79 30.58
CA ALA A 357 -12.14 -15.93 30.04
C ALA A 357 -12.27 -14.60 30.80
N ARG A 358 -12.18 -14.60 32.15
CA ARG A 358 -12.15 -13.36 32.93
C ARG A 358 -10.98 -12.47 32.58
N LEU A 359 -9.79 -13.05 32.41
CA LEU A 359 -8.62 -12.30 31.97
C LEU A 359 -8.83 -11.64 30.59
N VAL A 360 -9.39 -12.40 29.65
CA VAL A 360 -9.71 -11.88 28.30
C VAL A 360 -10.76 -10.77 28.35
N VAL A 361 -11.83 -10.94 29.12
CA VAL A 361 -12.91 -9.95 29.33
C VAL A 361 -12.34 -8.64 29.88
N ASP A 362 -11.49 -8.74 30.91
CA ASP A 362 -10.89 -7.53 31.52
C ASP A 362 -9.87 -6.84 30.58
N LEU A 363 -8.98 -7.61 29.97
CA LEU A 363 -7.93 -7.08 29.11
C LEU A 363 -8.48 -6.51 27.80
N TYR A 364 -9.34 -7.27 27.12
CA TYR A 364 -9.85 -6.90 25.77
C TYR A 364 -11.20 -6.19 25.78
N GLY A 365 -11.70 -5.82 26.95
CA GLY A 365 -12.85 -4.93 27.03
C GLY A 365 -14.16 -5.49 26.50
N THR A 366 -14.36 -6.81 26.61
CA THR A 366 -15.61 -7.41 26.19
C THR A 366 -16.73 -7.11 27.21
N GLU A 367 -17.97 -7.14 26.73
CA GLU A 367 -19.17 -6.86 27.49
C GLU A 367 -20.22 -7.96 27.23
N SER A 368 -21.00 -8.34 28.25
CA SER A 368 -21.98 -9.43 28.10
C SER A 368 -23.12 -9.08 27.13
N ALA A 369 -23.43 -7.79 26.98
CA ALA A 369 -24.35 -7.27 25.96
C ALA A 369 -23.71 -7.07 24.58
N GLY A 370 -22.38 -7.18 24.49
CA GLY A 370 -21.59 -6.82 23.35
C GLY A 370 -21.17 -5.34 23.37
N ASN A 371 -19.96 -5.05 22.88
CA ASN A 371 -19.44 -3.69 22.73
C ASN A 371 -19.54 -3.17 21.28
N PHE A 372 -20.14 -3.95 20.40
CA PHE A 372 -20.33 -3.64 18.99
C PHE A 372 -21.81 -3.73 18.59
N ALA A 373 -22.33 -2.62 18.08
CA ALA A 373 -23.71 -2.51 17.60
C ALA A 373 -23.81 -2.95 16.13
N GLY A 374 -23.68 -4.26 15.87
CA GLY A 374 -23.81 -4.86 14.55
C GLY A 374 -24.94 -5.89 14.50
N GLU A 375 -24.96 -6.69 13.43
CA GLU A 375 -26.01 -7.72 13.22
C GLU A 375 -25.86 -8.94 14.14
N VAL A 376 -24.68 -9.14 14.75
CA VAL A 376 -24.41 -10.25 15.67
C VAL A 376 -24.70 -9.82 17.10
N ASN A 377 -25.74 -10.40 17.71
CA ASN A 377 -26.16 -10.03 19.05
C ASN A 377 -25.14 -10.46 20.13
N GLY A 378 -24.77 -9.56 21.02
CA GLY A 378 -23.77 -9.80 22.08
C GLY A 378 -22.33 -9.89 21.57
N ALA A 379 -22.08 -9.41 20.35
CA ALA A 379 -20.76 -9.42 19.72
C ALA A 379 -19.81 -8.39 20.32
N ASN A 380 -18.56 -8.77 20.44
CA ASN A 380 -17.47 -7.91 20.88
C ASN A 380 -16.34 -7.86 19.89
N ILE A 381 -15.87 -6.64 19.64
CA ILE A 381 -14.56 -6.36 19.07
C ILE A 381 -13.55 -6.41 20.21
N LEU A 382 -12.51 -7.22 20.04
CA LEU A 382 -11.40 -7.27 21.00
C LEU A 382 -10.52 -6.02 20.83
N HIS A 383 -10.27 -5.30 21.94
CA HIS A 383 -9.39 -4.14 21.98
C HIS A 383 -8.77 -4.01 23.37
N MET A 384 -7.52 -3.62 23.46
CA MET A 384 -6.87 -3.50 24.77
C MET A 384 -7.26 -2.19 25.46
N ARG A 385 -7.95 -2.29 26.59
CA ARG A 385 -8.35 -1.10 27.41
C ARG A 385 -7.14 -0.33 27.95
N ARG A 386 -6.04 -1.02 28.22
CA ARG A 386 -4.79 -0.47 28.78
C ARG A 386 -3.57 -1.27 28.33
N PRO A 387 -2.36 -0.71 28.43
CA PRO A 387 -1.14 -1.45 28.14
C PRO A 387 -1.02 -2.73 28.97
N LEU A 388 -0.44 -3.78 28.40
CA LEU A 388 -0.30 -5.09 29.02
C LEU A 388 0.50 -5.00 30.33
N GLU A 389 1.53 -4.15 30.38
CA GLU A 389 2.36 -3.92 31.55
C GLU A 389 1.55 -3.42 32.74
N LYS A 390 0.60 -2.51 32.52
CA LYS A 390 -0.33 -2.04 33.56
C LYS A 390 -1.28 -3.15 34.05
N THR A 391 -1.76 -3.98 33.14
CA THR A 391 -2.58 -5.13 33.51
C THR A 391 -1.79 -6.13 34.35
N ALA A 392 -0.53 -6.41 33.97
CA ALA A 392 0.36 -7.29 34.72
C ALA A 392 0.64 -6.77 36.15
N GLU A 393 0.87 -5.46 36.28
CA GLU A 393 1.03 -4.78 37.59
C GLU A 393 -0.22 -4.92 38.45
N GLU A 394 -1.41 -4.68 37.91
CA GLU A 394 -2.68 -4.76 38.65
C GLU A 394 -3.02 -6.16 39.15
N ILE A 395 -2.70 -7.20 38.35
CA ILE A 395 -2.93 -8.58 38.75
C ILE A 395 -1.74 -9.22 39.50
N GLY A 396 -0.65 -8.49 39.68
CA GLY A 396 0.52 -8.88 40.45
C GLY A 396 1.35 -10.00 39.82
N VAL A 397 1.49 -10.00 38.48
CA VAL A 397 2.31 -10.96 37.74
C VAL A 397 3.39 -10.22 36.92
N GLU A 398 4.46 -10.94 36.57
CA GLU A 398 5.44 -10.40 35.63
C GLU A 398 4.86 -10.23 34.23
N PRO A 399 5.14 -9.12 33.53
CA PRO A 399 4.60 -8.86 32.19
C PRO A 399 4.86 -9.99 31.19
N GLU A 400 6.03 -10.62 31.26
CA GLU A 400 6.40 -11.71 30.34
C GLU A 400 5.57 -12.99 30.61
N GLY A 401 5.32 -13.33 31.88
CA GLY A 401 4.43 -14.44 32.23
C GLY A 401 2.99 -14.21 31.78
N LEU A 402 2.50 -12.96 31.83
CA LEU A 402 1.19 -12.61 31.26
C LEU A 402 1.17 -12.76 29.74
N ARG A 403 2.24 -12.39 29.06
CA ARG A 403 2.37 -12.56 27.60
C ARG A 403 2.32 -14.01 27.20
N GLU A 404 3.11 -14.87 27.82
CA GLU A 404 3.12 -16.32 27.55
C GLU A 404 1.74 -16.95 27.75
N ARG A 405 1.02 -16.53 28.79
CA ARG A 405 -0.37 -16.98 29.03
C ARG A 405 -1.30 -16.52 27.92
N LEU A 406 -1.22 -15.26 27.51
CA LEU A 406 -2.01 -14.69 26.41
C LEU A 406 -1.71 -15.36 25.07
N ASP A 407 -0.46 -15.72 24.80
CA ASP A 407 -0.09 -16.46 23.60
C ASP A 407 -0.70 -17.87 23.56
N GLY A 408 -0.83 -18.50 24.73
CA GLY A 408 -1.59 -19.75 24.89
C GLY A 408 -3.08 -19.56 24.57
N ILE A 409 -3.69 -18.52 25.14
CA ILE A 409 -5.10 -18.16 24.91
C ILE A 409 -5.34 -17.83 23.43
N ARG A 410 -4.50 -17.00 22.82
CA ARG A 410 -4.60 -16.63 21.40
C ARG A 410 -4.58 -17.85 20.49
N ARG A 411 -3.71 -18.83 20.75
CA ARG A 411 -3.68 -20.09 19.97
C ARG A 411 -5.00 -20.83 20.03
N LEU A 412 -5.62 -20.95 21.21
CA LEU A 412 -6.93 -21.59 21.37
C LEU A 412 -8.03 -20.83 20.62
N LEU A 413 -8.02 -19.49 20.72
CA LEU A 413 -8.97 -18.65 19.99
C LEU A 413 -8.76 -18.71 18.47
N LEU A 414 -7.52 -18.71 18.00
CA LEU A 414 -7.18 -18.82 16.58
C LEU A 414 -7.64 -20.15 15.99
N ASP A 415 -7.40 -21.26 16.72
CA ASP A 415 -7.87 -22.59 16.32
C ASP A 415 -9.39 -22.69 16.29
N ALA A 416 -10.09 -22.09 17.27
CA ALA A 416 -11.54 -22.03 17.28
C ALA A 416 -12.09 -21.18 16.11
N ARG A 417 -11.50 -20.01 15.88
CA ARG A 417 -11.86 -19.12 14.78
C ARG A 417 -11.59 -19.77 13.41
N GLY A 418 -10.53 -20.54 13.29
CA GLY A 418 -10.19 -21.29 12.07
C GLY A 418 -11.26 -22.29 11.60
N ARG A 419 -12.22 -22.65 12.47
CA ARG A 419 -13.38 -23.50 12.14
C ARG A 419 -14.59 -22.73 11.62
N ARG A 420 -14.58 -21.39 11.73
CA ARG A 420 -15.62 -20.52 11.19
C ARG A 420 -15.46 -20.41 9.67
N ILE A 421 -16.52 -20.00 8.97
CA ILE A 421 -16.45 -19.64 7.56
C ILE A 421 -15.59 -18.39 7.44
N ARG A 422 -14.48 -18.51 6.70
CA ARG A 422 -13.54 -17.39 6.50
C ARG A 422 -14.13 -16.34 5.55
N PRO A 423 -13.76 -15.07 5.71
CA PRO A 423 -13.98 -14.05 4.69
C PRO A 423 -13.41 -14.50 3.33
N HIS A 424 -14.01 -14.02 2.28
CA HIS A 424 -13.51 -14.27 0.94
C HIS A 424 -12.09 -13.68 0.80
N LYS A 425 -11.17 -14.49 0.25
CA LYS A 425 -9.81 -14.05 -0.04
C LYS A 425 -9.71 -13.67 -1.51
N ASP A 426 -9.33 -12.45 -1.78
CA ASP A 426 -8.94 -12.06 -3.12
C ASP A 426 -7.53 -12.59 -3.42
N ALA A 427 -7.48 -13.67 -4.17
CA ALA A 427 -6.25 -14.40 -4.46
C ALA A 427 -5.43 -13.80 -5.63
N LYS A 428 -5.73 -12.59 -6.05
CA LYS A 428 -4.87 -11.87 -7.01
C LYS A 428 -3.51 -11.59 -6.39
N ILE A 429 -2.46 -11.76 -7.18
CA ILE A 429 -1.11 -11.33 -6.87
C ILE A 429 -0.83 -10.10 -7.75
N LEU A 430 -0.71 -8.93 -7.13
CA LEU A 430 -0.47 -7.66 -7.79
C LEU A 430 1.00 -7.28 -7.65
N THR A 431 1.65 -6.92 -8.74
CA THR A 431 3.10 -6.65 -8.76
C THR A 431 3.48 -5.49 -7.85
N ASP A 432 2.72 -4.40 -7.87
CA ASP A 432 2.92 -3.21 -7.05
C ASP A 432 2.83 -3.51 -5.55
N TRP A 433 1.74 -4.13 -5.11
CA TRP A 433 1.53 -4.43 -3.68
C TRP A 433 2.52 -5.48 -3.16
N ASN A 434 2.92 -6.42 -4.01
CA ASN A 434 4.00 -7.35 -3.68
C ASN A 434 5.35 -6.62 -3.55
N GLY A 435 5.61 -5.61 -4.37
CA GLY A 435 6.79 -4.74 -4.23
C GLY A 435 6.88 -4.09 -2.84
N LEU A 436 5.75 -3.59 -2.31
CA LEU A 436 5.67 -3.03 -0.96
C LEU A 436 5.92 -4.11 0.12
N MET A 437 5.32 -5.30 -0.02
CA MET A 437 5.51 -6.38 0.96
C MET A 437 6.95 -6.91 0.94
N ILE A 438 7.58 -7.01 -0.23
CA ILE A 438 9.01 -7.35 -0.37
C ILE A 438 9.87 -6.34 0.41
N ALA A 439 9.59 -5.03 0.27
CA ALA A 439 10.31 -3.99 1.00
C ALA A 439 10.12 -4.11 2.52
N ALA A 440 8.89 -4.39 2.98
CA ALA A 440 8.57 -4.57 4.40
C ALA A 440 9.33 -5.76 5.01
N LEU A 441 9.29 -6.91 4.35
CA LEU A 441 10.00 -8.12 4.77
C LEU A 441 11.51 -7.91 4.77
N ALA A 442 12.07 -7.26 3.74
CA ALA A 442 13.50 -6.96 3.67
C ALA A 442 13.95 -6.04 4.82
N LYS A 443 13.19 -4.97 5.11
CA LYS A 443 13.47 -4.07 6.24
C LYS A 443 13.41 -4.80 7.59
N ALA A 444 12.37 -5.62 7.81
CA ALA A 444 12.22 -6.40 9.03
C ALA A 444 13.35 -7.43 9.18
N ALA A 445 13.72 -8.16 8.11
CA ALA A 445 14.86 -9.09 8.13
C ALA A 445 16.15 -8.40 8.56
N ARG A 446 16.43 -7.22 8.00
CA ARG A 446 17.61 -6.42 8.33
C ARG A 446 17.58 -5.92 9.77
N ALA A 447 16.44 -5.38 10.22
CA ALA A 447 16.31 -4.77 11.55
C ALA A 447 16.31 -5.79 12.69
N PHE A 448 15.71 -6.96 12.47
CA PHE A 448 15.53 -7.98 13.51
C PHE A 448 16.58 -9.09 13.46
N GLY A 449 17.34 -9.19 12.35
CA GLY A 449 18.29 -10.28 12.13
C GLY A 449 17.63 -11.61 11.78
N GLU A 450 16.44 -11.58 11.13
CA GLU A 450 15.59 -12.74 10.88
C GLU A 450 15.64 -13.14 9.38
N ASP A 451 16.47 -14.13 9.05
CA ASP A 451 16.65 -14.64 7.69
C ASP A 451 15.36 -15.13 7.00
N PRO A 452 14.37 -15.74 7.70
CA PRO A 452 13.12 -16.18 7.06
C PRO A 452 12.36 -15.09 6.31
N TYR A 453 12.41 -13.85 6.78
CA TYR A 453 11.77 -12.72 6.09
C TYR A 453 12.47 -12.39 4.77
N ALA A 454 13.81 -12.39 4.76
CA ALA A 454 14.58 -12.20 3.52
C ALA A 454 14.34 -13.31 2.50
N VAL A 455 14.21 -14.56 2.99
CA VAL A 455 13.88 -15.72 2.13
C VAL A 455 12.48 -15.57 1.53
N ALA A 456 11.48 -15.16 2.30
CA ALA A 456 10.12 -14.93 1.79
C ALA A 456 10.09 -13.80 0.73
N ALA A 457 10.78 -12.69 1.00
CA ALA A 457 10.94 -11.59 0.05
C ALA A 457 11.62 -12.06 -1.25
N GLY A 458 12.69 -12.85 -1.15
CA GLY A 458 13.39 -13.42 -2.32
C GLY A 458 12.53 -14.38 -3.13
N ASN A 459 11.65 -15.16 -2.47
CA ASN A 459 10.69 -16.03 -3.15
C ASN A 459 9.66 -15.20 -3.95
N ALA A 460 9.14 -14.12 -3.38
CA ALA A 460 8.21 -13.22 -4.06
C ALA A 460 8.88 -12.53 -5.27
N VAL A 461 10.11 -12.05 -5.11
CA VAL A 461 10.90 -11.50 -6.24
C VAL A 461 11.06 -12.54 -7.34
N ARG A 462 11.44 -13.77 -6.99
CA ARG A 462 11.62 -14.85 -7.96
C ARG A 462 10.33 -15.15 -8.70
N PHE A 463 9.20 -15.23 -7.99
CA PHE A 463 7.88 -15.46 -8.58
C PHE A 463 7.54 -14.36 -9.59
N ILE A 464 7.65 -13.08 -9.20
CA ILE A 464 7.34 -11.95 -10.08
C ILE A 464 8.23 -11.94 -11.32
N LEU A 465 9.55 -12.05 -11.14
CA LEU A 465 10.49 -11.97 -12.24
C LEU A 465 10.40 -13.16 -13.21
N SER A 466 9.96 -14.33 -12.74
CA SER A 466 9.79 -15.52 -13.60
C SER A 466 8.40 -15.62 -14.24
N SER A 467 7.33 -15.20 -13.54
CA SER A 467 5.93 -15.43 -13.96
C SER A 467 5.19 -14.19 -14.39
N MET A 468 5.61 -12.99 -13.90
CA MET A 468 4.93 -11.73 -14.16
C MET A 468 5.77 -10.75 -15.00
N ARG A 469 6.71 -11.27 -15.81
CA ARG A 469 7.55 -10.48 -16.70
C ARG A 469 7.48 -11.03 -18.12
N THR A 470 7.33 -10.14 -19.10
CA THR A 470 7.39 -10.49 -20.53
C THR A 470 8.81 -10.79 -20.99
N GLY A 471 8.96 -11.41 -22.15
CA GLY A 471 10.28 -11.71 -22.72
C GLY A 471 11.15 -10.48 -23.06
N ASP A 472 10.53 -9.30 -23.27
CA ASP A 472 11.23 -8.02 -23.42
C ASP A 472 11.45 -7.29 -22.08
N GLY A 473 11.07 -7.93 -20.96
CA GLY A 473 11.28 -7.47 -19.58
C GLY A 473 10.29 -6.44 -19.08
N ARG A 474 9.13 -6.25 -19.73
CA ARG A 474 8.04 -5.47 -19.16
C ARG A 474 7.36 -6.28 -18.07
N LEU A 475 6.73 -5.58 -17.10
CA LEU A 475 5.96 -6.22 -16.06
C LEU A 475 4.50 -6.38 -16.47
N TYR A 476 3.90 -7.45 -16.00
CA TYR A 476 2.45 -7.57 -15.86
C TYR A 476 2.03 -7.06 -14.47
N HIS A 477 0.83 -6.52 -14.39
CA HIS A 477 0.27 -6.03 -13.14
C HIS A 477 -0.29 -7.16 -12.27
N ARG A 478 -1.04 -8.11 -12.87
CA ARG A 478 -1.83 -9.11 -12.16
C ARG A 478 -1.48 -10.55 -12.55
N HIS A 479 -1.40 -11.42 -11.54
CA HIS A 479 -1.48 -12.88 -11.68
C HIS A 479 -2.66 -13.40 -10.85
N CYS A 480 -3.53 -14.23 -11.46
CA CYS A 480 -4.67 -14.83 -10.78
C CYS A 480 -5.07 -16.14 -11.48
N ASP A 481 -5.34 -17.21 -10.72
CA ASP A 481 -5.79 -18.51 -11.20
C ASP A 481 -4.97 -19.02 -12.41
N GLY A 482 -3.63 -18.95 -12.28
CA GLY A 482 -2.67 -19.41 -13.29
C GLY A 482 -2.55 -18.53 -14.54
N GLU A 483 -3.27 -17.41 -14.60
CA GLU A 483 -3.17 -16.44 -15.70
C GLU A 483 -2.43 -15.19 -15.25
N THR A 484 -1.50 -14.73 -16.09
CA THR A 484 -0.81 -13.45 -15.92
C THR A 484 -1.27 -12.49 -17.02
N ALA A 485 -1.81 -11.35 -16.62
CA ALA A 485 -2.41 -10.38 -17.54
C ALA A 485 -2.30 -8.96 -17.02
N VAL A 486 -2.81 -8.01 -17.79
CA VAL A 486 -2.77 -6.56 -17.59
C VAL A 486 -1.34 -6.02 -17.62
N ALA A 487 -1.08 -5.08 -18.50
CA ALA A 487 0.22 -4.41 -18.59
C ALA A 487 0.51 -3.63 -17.29
N GLY A 488 1.74 -3.75 -16.78
CA GLY A 488 2.14 -3.05 -15.59
C GLY A 488 2.11 -1.54 -15.74
N ASN A 489 1.60 -0.87 -14.71
CA ASN A 489 1.57 0.58 -14.54
C ASN A 489 2.85 1.09 -13.84
N LEU A 490 3.00 2.40 -13.69
CA LEU A 490 4.15 3.00 -13.00
C LEU A 490 4.40 2.40 -11.61
N ASP A 491 3.34 2.18 -10.84
CA ASP A 491 3.41 1.68 -9.47
C ASP A 491 4.03 0.28 -9.39
N ASP A 492 3.75 -0.59 -10.36
CA ASP A 492 4.36 -1.92 -10.44
C ASP A 492 5.89 -1.86 -10.53
N TYR A 493 6.39 -0.94 -11.35
CA TYR A 493 7.83 -0.76 -11.51
C TYR A 493 8.46 -0.05 -10.32
N ALA A 494 7.82 0.99 -9.81
CA ALA A 494 8.33 1.81 -8.72
C ALA A 494 8.39 1.02 -7.41
N PHE A 495 7.33 0.29 -7.06
CA PHE A 495 7.29 -0.45 -5.80
C PHE A 495 8.13 -1.73 -5.86
N LEU A 496 8.17 -2.43 -7.00
CA LEU A 496 9.08 -3.57 -7.14
C LEU A 496 10.55 -3.12 -7.08
N ALA A 497 10.91 -2.00 -7.71
CA ALA A 497 12.25 -1.43 -7.58
C ALA A 497 12.59 -1.05 -6.14
N TRP A 498 11.63 -0.48 -5.39
CA TRP A 498 11.79 -0.23 -3.95
C TRP A 498 12.06 -1.52 -3.18
N GLY A 499 11.24 -2.57 -3.38
CA GLY A 499 11.46 -3.87 -2.75
C GLY A 499 12.83 -4.48 -3.06
N LEU A 500 13.28 -4.39 -4.32
CA LEU A 500 14.59 -4.88 -4.76
C LEU A 500 15.75 -4.12 -4.13
N ILE A 501 15.65 -2.80 -3.98
CA ILE A 501 16.66 -1.97 -3.32
C ILE A 501 16.77 -2.35 -1.84
N ASP A 502 15.64 -2.49 -1.13
CA ASP A 502 15.64 -2.89 0.27
C ASP A 502 16.16 -4.33 0.46
N LEU A 503 15.84 -5.24 -0.46
CA LEU A 503 16.33 -6.61 -0.41
C LEU A 503 17.84 -6.71 -0.70
N TYR A 504 18.34 -5.87 -1.63
CA TYR A 504 19.79 -5.72 -1.84
C TYR A 504 20.50 -5.26 -0.55
N GLU A 505 20.03 -4.18 0.09
CA GLU A 505 20.64 -3.66 1.32
C GLU A 505 20.52 -4.64 2.51
N THR A 506 19.62 -5.61 2.42
CA THR A 506 19.43 -6.66 3.43
C THR A 506 20.37 -7.84 3.21
N THR A 507 20.45 -8.33 1.97
CA THR A 507 21.21 -9.55 1.62
C THR A 507 22.59 -9.26 1.06
N PHE A 508 22.78 -8.09 0.50
CA PHE A 508 23.93 -7.68 -0.32
C PHE A 508 24.16 -8.54 -1.57
N ASP A 509 23.12 -9.27 -2.00
CA ASP A 509 23.15 -9.92 -3.31
C ASP A 509 22.95 -8.87 -4.41
N ALA A 510 24.01 -8.64 -5.17
CA ALA A 510 24.06 -7.60 -6.20
C ALA A 510 23.11 -7.84 -7.38
N GLU A 511 22.56 -9.06 -7.55
CA GLU A 511 21.56 -9.35 -8.58
C GLU A 511 20.24 -8.56 -8.30
N TYR A 512 19.86 -8.36 -7.03
CA TYR A 512 18.70 -7.53 -6.70
C TYR A 512 18.91 -6.06 -7.10
N LEU A 513 20.11 -5.52 -6.87
CA LEU A 513 20.44 -4.15 -7.31
C LEU A 513 20.48 -4.04 -8.84
N GLU A 514 21.04 -5.04 -9.53
CA GLU A 514 21.04 -5.08 -11.01
C GLU A 514 19.61 -5.08 -11.57
N ASN A 515 18.70 -5.87 -10.98
CA ASN A 515 17.30 -5.88 -11.36
C ASN A 515 16.62 -4.54 -11.05
N ALA A 516 16.90 -3.91 -9.90
CA ALA A 516 16.35 -2.58 -9.54
C ALA A 516 16.78 -1.52 -10.55
N VAL A 517 18.08 -1.48 -10.92
CA VAL A 517 18.61 -0.58 -11.97
C VAL A 517 17.91 -0.87 -13.30
N GLY A 518 17.82 -2.13 -13.70
CA GLY A 518 17.19 -2.54 -14.97
C GLY A 518 15.70 -2.14 -15.04
N LEU A 519 14.96 -2.29 -13.95
CA LEU A 519 13.57 -1.84 -13.87
C LEU A 519 13.46 -0.32 -13.93
N THR A 520 14.32 0.41 -13.22
CA THR A 520 14.32 1.88 -13.22
C THR A 520 14.62 2.44 -14.60
N GLU A 521 15.61 1.90 -15.32
CA GLU A 521 15.90 2.29 -16.70
C GLU A 521 14.71 1.97 -17.64
N LYS A 522 13.98 0.89 -17.37
CA LYS A 522 12.77 0.56 -18.12
C LYS A 522 11.62 1.52 -17.78
N THR A 523 11.46 1.90 -16.50
CA THR A 523 10.50 2.91 -16.06
C THR A 523 10.72 4.25 -16.77
N ILE A 524 11.97 4.71 -16.80
CA ILE A 524 12.33 5.94 -17.54
C ILE A 524 11.93 5.82 -19.01
N ARG A 525 12.16 4.69 -19.63
CA ARG A 525 11.89 4.47 -21.06
C ARG A 525 10.40 4.43 -21.39
N LEU A 526 9.57 3.84 -20.52
CA LEU A 526 8.14 3.58 -20.78
C LEU A 526 7.21 4.70 -20.30
N PHE A 527 7.57 5.39 -19.22
CA PHE A 527 6.64 6.28 -18.52
C PHE A 527 7.09 7.74 -18.46
N TRP A 528 8.38 8.03 -18.72
CA TRP A 528 8.91 9.40 -18.59
C TRP A 528 8.36 10.36 -19.63
N ASP A 529 7.97 11.57 -19.17
CA ASP A 529 7.67 12.67 -20.06
C ASP A 529 8.92 13.51 -20.34
N PRO A 530 9.50 13.43 -21.55
CA PRO A 530 10.69 14.20 -21.88
C PRO A 530 10.44 15.71 -21.98
N SER A 531 9.18 16.15 -22.11
CA SER A 531 8.83 17.54 -22.32
C SER A 531 8.69 18.33 -21.03
N SER A 532 8.08 17.74 -19.99
CA SER A 532 7.80 18.43 -18.72
C SER A 532 8.43 17.75 -17.49
N GLY A 533 8.96 16.55 -17.65
CA GLY A 533 9.44 15.71 -16.55
C GLY A 533 8.33 14.91 -15.88
N GLY A 534 8.71 14.07 -14.90
CA GLY A 534 7.80 13.17 -14.21
C GLY A 534 7.34 11.98 -15.04
N PHE A 535 6.66 11.05 -14.38
CA PHE A 535 6.18 9.83 -15.00
C PHE A 535 4.67 9.86 -15.20
N PHE A 536 4.23 9.42 -16.38
CA PHE A 536 2.84 9.05 -16.60
C PHE A 536 2.53 7.75 -15.83
N PHE A 537 1.26 7.56 -15.47
CA PHE A 537 0.82 6.34 -14.78
C PHE A 537 0.84 5.12 -15.72
N THR A 538 0.40 5.30 -16.97
CA THR A 538 0.38 4.22 -17.99
C THR A 538 1.59 4.28 -18.92
N PRO A 539 2.07 3.12 -19.45
CA PRO A 539 3.21 3.09 -20.35
C PRO A 539 2.91 3.74 -21.69
N GLU A 540 3.96 4.19 -22.39
CA GLU A 540 3.84 4.63 -23.78
C GLU A 540 3.38 3.46 -24.68
N GLY A 541 2.43 3.72 -25.58
CA GLY A 541 1.83 2.72 -26.46
C GLY A 541 0.85 1.77 -25.77
N GLY A 542 0.41 2.08 -24.55
CA GLY A 542 -0.70 1.41 -23.87
C GLY A 542 -2.07 1.68 -24.47
N GLU A 543 -3.13 1.20 -23.85
CA GLU A 543 -4.51 1.45 -24.27
C GLU A 543 -4.80 2.97 -24.24
N ALA A 544 -5.47 3.45 -25.29
CA ALA A 544 -5.82 4.85 -25.40
C ALA A 544 -6.99 5.20 -24.47
N MET A 545 -6.69 5.92 -23.40
CA MET A 545 -7.65 6.52 -22.48
C MET A 545 -7.93 7.98 -22.87
N ILE A 546 -8.99 8.58 -22.30
CA ILE A 546 -9.29 10.02 -22.48
C ILE A 546 -8.05 10.87 -22.19
N VAL A 547 -7.31 10.52 -21.14
CA VAL A 547 -6.08 11.19 -20.72
C VAL A 547 -5.11 10.20 -20.08
N ARG A 548 -3.80 10.40 -20.31
CA ARG A 548 -2.77 9.73 -19.52
C ARG A 548 -2.55 10.51 -18.23
N THR A 549 -2.87 9.89 -17.10
CA THR A 549 -2.75 10.54 -15.79
C THR A 549 -1.30 10.61 -15.32
N ARG A 550 -1.01 11.61 -14.49
CA ARG A 550 0.23 11.76 -13.73
C ARG A 550 -0.16 12.15 -12.32
N GLU A 551 0.23 11.34 -11.36
CA GLU A 551 -0.16 11.51 -9.98
C GLU A 551 1.06 11.63 -9.07
N ILE A 552 0.95 12.46 -8.03
CA ILE A 552 1.94 12.63 -6.97
C ILE A 552 1.28 12.47 -5.59
N TYR A 553 -0.07 12.44 -5.51
CA TYR A 553 -0.80 12.37 -4.27
C TYR A 553 -0.57 11.02 -3.56
N ASP A 554 -0.10 11.09 -2.31
CA ASP A 554 0.06 9.92 -1.45
C ASP A 554 -1.26 9.67 -0.70
N GLY A 555 -2.02 8.68 -1.19
CA GLY A 555 -3.34 8.31 -0.69
C GLY A 555 -3.29 7.22 0.39
N ALA A 556 -3.96 6.08 0.15
CA ALA A 556 -3.80 4.90 1.00
C ALA A 556 -2.39 4.30 0.89
N ILE A 557 -1.80 4.42 -0.30
CA ILE A 557 -0.41 4.07 -0.60
C ILE A 557 0.31 5.29 -1.20
N PRO A 558 1.66 5.34 -1.15
CA PRO A 558 2.43 6.33 -1.88
C PRO A 558 2.13 6.31 -3.38
N SER A 559 2.25 7.44 -4.06
CA SER A 559 2.16 7.47 -5.53
C SER A 559 3.41 6.89 -6.19
N GLY A 560 3.25 6.38 -7.41
CA GLY A 560 4.38 5.88 -8.19
C GLY A 560 5.44 6.95 -8.46
N ASN A 561 5.07 8.23 -8.66
CA ASN A 561 6.03 9.32 -8.81
C ASN A 561 6.79 9.60 -7.49
N SER A 562 6.11 9.58 -6.33
CA SER A 562 6.78 9.73 -5.03
C SER A 562 7.77 8.60 -4.77
N ALA A 563 7.35 7.35 -5.02
CA ALA A 563 8.21 6.18 -4.84
C ALA A 563 9.38 6.18 -5.84
N ALA A 564 9.13 6.49 -7.11
CA ALA A 564 10.18 6.59 -8.12
C ALA A 564 11.21 7.67 -7.77
N ALA A 565 10.79 8.84 -7.26
CA ALA A 565 11.70 9.91 -6.84
C ALA A 565 12.67 9.42 -5.74
N LEU A 566 12.16 8.74 -4.71
CA LEU A 566 12.98 8.19 -3.64
C LEU A 566 13.92 7.08 -4.14
N ASN A 567 13.43 6.17 -5.00
CA ASN A 567 14.24 5.12 -5.60
C ASN A 567 15.38 5.67 -6.45
N LEU A 568 15.10 6.68 -7.29
CA LEU A 568 16.10 7.37 -8.11
C LEU A 568 17.23 7.94 -7.23
N LEU A 569 16.87 8.63 -6.15
CA LEU A 569 17.85 9.18 -5.21
C LEU A 569 18.67 8.08 -4.53
N ARG A 570 18.04 6.98 -4.08
CA ARG A 570 18.74 5.84 -3.49
C ARG A 570 19.69 5.19 -4.51
N LEU A 571 19.23 4.96 -5.73
CA LEU A 571 20.07 4.41 -6.81
C LEU A 571 21.23 5.33 -7.17
N ALA A 572 21.02 6.67 -7.19
CA ALA A 572 22.12 7.62 -7.38
C ALA A 572 23.23 7.46 -6.33
N ARG A 573 22.86 7.18 -5.07
CA ARG A 573 23.82 6.93 -3.97
C ARG A 573 24.48 5.56 -4.09
N LEU A 574 23.71 4.52 -4.42
CA LEU A 574 24.21 3.15 -4.54
C LEU A 574 25.12 2.94 -5.77
N THR A 575 24.80 3.57 -6.90
CA THR A 575 25.53 3.36 -8.16
C THR A 575 26.55 4.47 -8.48
N GLY A 576 26.36 5.66 -7.91
CA GLY A 576 27.12 6.86 -8.26
C GLY A 576 26.63 7.55 -9.55
N ASP A 577 25.54 7.08 -10.18
CA ASP A 577 24.98 7.66 -11.40
C ASP A 577 24.13 8.88 -11.11
N THR A 578 24.67 10.07 -11.40
CA THR A 578 24.00 11.35 -11.12
C THR A 578 22.79 11.65 -11.99
N ARG A 579 22.58 10.92 -13.10
CA ARG A 579 21.38 11.08 -13.93
C ARG A 579 20.11 10.84 -13.13
N TYR A 580 20.18 9.95 -12.15
CA TYR A 580 19.04 9.66 -11.27
C TYR A 580 18.68 10.84 -10.36
N ASP A 581 19.67 11.61 -9.87
CA ASP A 581 19.42 12.85 -9.13
C ASP A 581 18.63 13.85 -10.01
N ASP A 582 19.05 14.00 -11.30
CA ASP A 582 18.42 14.91 -12.25
C ASP A 582 16.95 14.52 -12.55
N TYR A 583 16.65 13.22 -12.66
CA TYR A 583 15.28 12.73 -12.84
C TYR A 583 14.42 13.03 -11.63
N ALA A 584 14.91 12.77 -10.41
CA ALA A 584 14.19 13.05 -9.18
C ALA A 584 13.91 14.54 -8.99
N GLU A 585 14.88 15.42 -9.30
CA GLU A 585 14.70 16.87 -9.28
C GLU A 585 13.59 17.32 -10.25
N LYS A 586 13.58 16.79 -11.49
CA LYS A 586 12.56 17.11 -12.50
C LYS A 586 11.16 16.68 -12.05
N ILE A 587 11.00 15.56 -11.33
CA ILE A 587 9.71 15.21 -10.72
C ILE A 587 9.28 16.30 -9.75
N GLY A 588 10.14 16.71 -8.83
CA GLY A 588 9.83 17.78 -7.87
C GLY A 588 9.50 19.11 -8.53
N ARG A 589 10.15 19.46 -9.65
CA ARG A 589 9.84 20.66 -10.43
C ARG A 589 8.47 20.58 -11.10
N LEU A 590 8.12 19.43 -11.67
CA LEU A 590 6.82 19.23 -12.33
C LEU A 590 5.66 19.44 -11.34
N PHE A 591 5.79 18.90 -10.15
CA PHE A 591 4.75 18.94 -9.12
C PHE A 591 4.92 20.06 -8.10
N HIS A 592 5.74 21.07 -8.42
CA HIS A 592 6.07 22.18 -7.51
C HIS A 592 4.86 22.81 -6.82
N GLU A 593 3.82 23.14 -7.60
CA GLU A 593 2.61 23.79 -7.06
C GLU A 593 1.87 22.91 -6.06
N ASP A 594 1.70 21.62 -6.38
CA ASP A 594 1.02 20.67 -5.48
C ASP A 594 1.83 20.48 -4.19
N LEU A 595 3.12 20.19 -4.34
CA LEU A 595 4.05 19.94 -3.24
C LEU A 595 4.21 21.12 -2.28
N THR A 596 4.15 22.35 -2.83
CA THR A 596 4.25 23.56 -2.00
C THR A 596 2.91 24.06 -1.46
N ARG A 597 1.77 23.74 -2.10
CA ARG A 597 0.45 24.14 -1.63
C ARG A 597 -0.02 23.35 -0.42
N ALA A 598 0.15 22.02 -0.41
CA ALA A 598 -0.33 21.13 0.63
C ALA A 598 0.68 19.98 0.88
N PRO A 599 1.90 20.28 1.39
CA PRO A 599 2.99 19.31 1.46
C PRO A 599 2.67 18.06 2.29
N SER A 600 1.78 18.16 3.27
CA SER A 600 1.34 17.02 4.09
C SER A 600 0.49 15.97 3.34
N ALA A 601 0.11 16.26 2.10
CA ALA A 601 -0.58 15.31 1.22
C ALA A 601 0.41 14.48 0.34
N PHE A 602 1.72 14.72 0.48
CA PHE A 602 2.78 14.15 -0.36
C PHE A 602 3.97 13.68 0.50
N THR A 603 3.70 13.04 1.63
CA THR A 603 4.72 12.76 2.65
C THR A 603 5.77 11.75 2.21
N TRP A 604 5.44 10.88 1.25
CA TRP A 604 6.44 9.99 0.66
C TRP A 604 7.39 10.75 -0.26
N PHE A 605 6.89 11.72 -1.04
CA PHE A 605 7.76 12.64 -1.76
C PHE A 605 8.58 13.51 -0.81
N MET A 606 8.01 13.96 0.32
CA MET A 606 8.78 14.67 1.36
C MET A 606 9.92 13.80 1.91
N SER A 607 9.73 12.48 2.02
CA SER A 607 10.82 11.55 2.38
C SER A 607 11.93 11.51 1.31
N ALA A 608 11.59 11.65 0.02
CA ALA A 608 12.58 11.83 -1.02
C ALA A 608 13.31 13.18 -0.92
N LEU A 609 12.56 14.25 -0.62
CA LEU A 609 13.15 15.61 -0.42
C LEU A 609 14.07 15.64 0.81
N GLU A 610 13.76 14.92 1.90
CA GLU A 610 14.67 14.73 3.05
C GLU A 610 16.00 14.12 2.61
N LEU A 611 15.96 13.06 1.80
CA LEU A 611 17.17 12.41 1.28
C LEU A 611 17.97 13.32 0.32
N ALA A 612 17.26 14.09 -0.53
CA ALA A 612 17.90 15.02 -1.47
C ALA A 612 18.56 16.21 -0.78
N SER A 613 17.93 16.75 0.26
CA SER A 613 18.34 17.98 0.95
C SER A 613 19.30 17.75 2.11
N GLY A 614 19.27 16.53 2.66
CA GLY A 614 20.04 16.15 3.86
C GLY A 614 21.50 15.80 3.59
N SER A 615 22.18 15.40 4.65
CA SER A 615 23.53 14.85 4.58
C SER A 615 23.46 13.36 4.30
N SER A 616 23.10 12.96 3.06
CA SER A 616 23.12 11.56 2.68
C SER A 616 24.51 10.93 2.93
N ILE A 617 24.50 9.70 3.39
CA ILE A 617 25.69 8.91 3.69
C ILE A 617 25.77 7.75 2.69
N GLU A 618 26.88 7.63 2.00
CA GLU A 618 27.24 6.46 1.24
C GLU A 618 28.23 5.64 2.09
N LEU A 619 27.82 4.43 2.48
CA LEU A 619 28.63 3.53 3.30
C LEU A 619 29.05 2.33 2.45
N VAL A 620 30.36 2.21 2.15
CA VAL A 620 30.89 1.05 1.47
C VAL A 620 31.64 0.18 2.47
N ILE A 621 31.20 -1.07 2.61
CA ILE A 621 31.82 -2.06 3.47
C ILE A 621 32.58 -3.05 2.58
N VAL A 622 33.85 -3.28 2.89
CA VAL A 622 34.70 -4.24 2.19
C VAL A 622 35.16 -5.31 3.18
N GLY A 623 34.89 -6.59 2.87
CA GLY A 623 35.24 -7.69 3.77
C GLY A 623 34.95 -9.06 3.18
N ASP A 624 35.41 -10.12 3.86
CA ASP A 624 34.98 -11.51 3.55
C ASP A 624 33.59 -11.72 4.15
N PRO A 625 32.55 -12.05 3.34
CA PRO A 625 31.19 -12.23 3.84
C PRO A 625 31.04 -13.35 4.88
N ARG A 626 32.02 -14.26 4.97
CA ARG A 626 32.04 -15.37 5.93
C ARG A 626 32.83 -15.06 7.20
N SER A 627 33.53 -13.94 7.25
CA SER A 627 34.35 -13.59 8.42
C SER A 627 33.51 -13.04 9.56
N ALA A 628 33.95 -13.34 10.79
CA ALA A 628 33.23 -12.93 12.00
C ALA A 628 33.21 -11.40 12.19
N ASP A 629 34.28 -10.71 11.78
CA ASP A 629 34.41 -9.25 11.89
C ASP A 629 33.49 -8.53 10.89
N THR A 630 33.35 -9.03 9.65
CA THR A 630 32.39 -8.51 8.67
C THR A 630 30.96 -8.66 9.18
N ASN A 631 30.62 -9.85 9.69
CA ASN A 631 29.29 -10.11 10.22
C ASN A 631 28.99 -9.27 11.48
N ALA A 632 29.97 -9.03 12.34
CA ALA A 632 29.80 -8.17 13.51
C ALA A 632 29.56 -6.71 13.08
N MET A 633 30.37 -6.18 12.15
CA MET A 633 30.21 -4.83 11.62
C MET A 633 28.83 -4.62 10.99
N MET A 634 28.39 -5.58 10.16
CA MET A 634 27.07 -5.54 9.53
C MET A 634 25.93 -5.54 10.56
N ARG A 635 26.04 -6.32 11.61
CA ARG A 635 25.00 -6.40 12.66
C ARG A 635 24.83 -5.09 13.39
N GLU A 636 25.94 -4.44 13.76
CA GLU A 636 25.89 -3.14 14.44
C GLU A 636 25.27 -2.05 13.54
N ILE A 637 25.65 -1.99 12.27
CA ILE A 637 25.12 -1.02 11.30
C ILE A 637 23.60 -1.22 11.09
N ARG A 638 23.14 -2.47 11.00
CA ARG A 638 21.73 -2.81 10.81
C ARG A 638 20.84 -2.39 11.99
N GLY A 639 21.42 -2.28 13.19
CA GLY A 639 20.72 -1.82 14.39
C GLY A 639 20.56 -0.30 14.50
N VAL A 640 21.13 0.48 13.57
CA VAL A 640 21.05 1.94 13.60
C VAL A 640 19.93 2.46 12.72
N TYR A 641 19.07 3.33 13.26
CA TYR A 641 18.11 4.06 12.43
C TYR A 641 18.83 5.17 11.65
N ALA A 642 19.10 4.91 10.39
CA ALA A 642 19.78 5.82 9.47
C ALA A 642 19.16 5.76 8.06
N PRO A 643 17.92 6.27 7.89
CA PRO A 643 17.18 6.17 6.64
C PRO A 643 17.80 6.98 5.48
N GLU A 644 18.72 7.88 5.79
CA GLU A 644 19.50 8.69 4.84
C GLU A 644 20.74 7.96 4.29
N THR A 645 21.00 6.72 4.72
CA THR A 645 22.21 5.98 4.37
C THR A 645 21.95 4.95 3.26
N ALA A 646 22.78 4.96 2.24
CA ALA A 646 22.88 3.91 1.24
C ALA A 646 24.07 3.00 1.58
N VAL A 647 23.84 1.70 1.74
CA VAL A 647 24.87 0.75 2.15
C VAL A 647 25.25 -0.17 0.99
N LEU A 648 26.56 -0.18 0.65
CA LEU A 648 27.12 -1.11 -0.32
C LEU A 648 28.03 -2.12 0.37
N PHE A 649 28.00 -3.35 -0.10
CA PHE A 649 28.95 -4.37 0.31
C PHE A 649 29.79 -4.86 -0.87
N LYS A 650 31.10 -4.87 -0.69
CA LYS A 650 32.06 -5.43 -1.64
C LYS A 650 32.81 -6.59 -1.00
N SER A 651 32.68 -7.78 -1.59
CA SER A 651 33.47 -8.94 -1.18
C SER A 651 34.94 -8.71 -1.42
N SER A 652 35.79 -8.91 -0.41
CA SER A 652 37.26 -8.84 -0.54
C SER A 652 37.88 -10.09 -1.13
N VAL A 653 37.12 -11.19 -1.22
CA VAL A 653 37.60 -12.49 -1.71
C VAL A 653 37.11 -12.83 -3.11
N GLU A 654 36.13 -12.16 -3.61
CA GLU A 654 35.59 -12.35 -4.95
C GLU A 654 36.37 -11.52 -5.96
N LYS A 655 36.77 -12.15 -7.09
CA LYS A 655 37.41 -11.42 -8.21
C LYS A 655 36.32 -10.77 -9.06
N ASN A 656 36.39 -9.45 -9.23
CA ASN A 656 35.46 -8.66 -10.03
C ASN A 656 33.99 -8.87 -9.61
N PRO A 657 33.62 -8.59 -8.35
CA PRO A 657 32.26 -8.77 -7.89
C PRO A 657 31.30 -7.88 -8.69
N LEU A 658 30.05 -8.37 -8.93
CA LEU A 658 29.04 -7.67 -9.72
C LEU A 658 28.82 -6.23 -9.23
N ILE A 659 28.92 -6.00 -7.94
CA ILE A 659 28.74 -4.68 -7.33
C ILE A 659 29.72 -3.63 -7.88
N THR A 660 30.95 -4.02 -8.29
CA THR A 660 31.91 -3.07 -8.86
C THR A 660 31.58 -2.63 -10.30
N ARG A 661 30.73 -3.38 -10.99
CA ARG A 661 30.15 -2.99 -12.27
C ARG A 661 28.99 -2.03 -12.08
N LEU A 662 28.16 -2.26 -11.07
CA LEU A 662 26.99 -1.44 -10.75
C LEU A 662 27.38 -0.12 -10.07
N ALA A 663 28.41 -0.16 -9.22
CA ALA A 663 28.97 0.96 -8.47
C ALA A 663 30.49 1.08 -8.72
N PRO A 664 30.93 1.61 -9.88
CA PRO A 664 32.36 1.64 -10.25
C PRO A 664 33.25 2.36 -9.25
N PHE A 665 32.73 3.32 -8.49
CA PHE A 665 33.49 4.03 -7.45
C PHE A 665 33.95 3.09 -6.31
N ALA A 666 33.23 1.98 -6.06
CA ALA A 666 33.58 1.02 -5.02
C ALA A 666 34.77 0.11 -5.45
N ALA A 667 35.17 0.14 -6.74
CA ALA A 667 36.23 -0.74 -7.23
C ALA A 667 37.57 -0.52 -6.52
N SER A 668 37.91 0.74 -6.18
CA SER A 668 39.19 1.11 -5.54
C SER A 668 39.19 0.91 -4.00
N HIS A 669 38.07 0.56 -3.39
CA HIS A 669 38.01 0.35 -1.94
C HIS A 669 38.52 -1.05 -1.58
N GLU A 670 39.40 -1.16 -0.59
CA GLU A 670 40.06 -2.42 -0.19
C GLU A 670 39.92 -2.65 1.33
N ALA A 671 39.99 -3.93 1.73
CA ALA A 671 40.05 -4.31 3.12
C ALA A 671 41.42 -3.99 3.74
N ILE A 672 41.48 -3.24 4.82
CA ILE A 672 42.72 -2.88 5.52
C ILE A 672 43.22 -4.07 6.35
N ASN A 673 44.46 -4.52 6.06
CA ASN A 673 45.06 -5.65 6.76
C ASN A 673 44.17 -6.92 6.79
N GLY A 674 43.39 -7.14 5.73
CA GLY A 674 42.48 -8.27 5.62
C GLY A 674 41.28 -8.24 6.56
N ARG A 675 40.99 -7.11 7.23
CA ARG A 675 39.85 -6.92 8.14
C ARG A 675 38.70 -6.21 7.44
N ALA A 676 37.49 -6.45 7.92
CA ALA A 676 36.32 -5.67 7.50
C ALA A 676 36.58 -4.18 7.65
N THR A 677 36.37 -3.43 6.56
CA THR A 677 36.70 -2.01 6.49
C THR A 677 35.52 -1.23 5.92
N ALA A 678 35.15 -0.15 6.59
CA ALA A 678 34.09 0.76 6.17
C ALA A 678 34.66 2.07 5.64
N TYR A 679 34.08 2.52 4.53
CA TYR A 679 34.31 3.83 3.92
C TYR A 679 33.05 4.63 4.04
N VAL A 680 33.07 5.66 4.91
CA VAL A 680 31.94 6.57 5.13
C VAL A 680 32.12 7.79 4.24
N CYS A 681 31.24 7.95 3.27
CA CYS A 681 31.30 9.07 2.33
C CYS A 681 30.07 9.99 2.53
N ARG A 682 30.28 11.29 2.43
CA ARG A 682 29.24 12.31 2.43
C ARG A 682 29.41 13.19 1.21
N LYS A 683 28.36 13.37 0.42
CA LYS A 683 28.42 14.14 -0.83
C LYS A 683 29.59 13.67 -1.72
N ARG A 684 29.81 12.36 -1.81
CA ARG A 684 30.89 11.71 -2.59
C ARG A 684 32.32 11.99 -2.12
N ALA A 685 32.49 12.58 -0.93
CA ALA A 685 33.79 12.72 -0.29
C ALA A 685 33.88 11.74 0.89
N CYS A 686 34.83 10.81 0.82
CA CYS A 686 35.00 9.79 1.85
C CYS A 686 35.96 10.27 2.96
N ALA A 687 35.60 9.96 4.20
CA ALA A 687 36.52 10.05 5.35
C ALA A 687 37.61 8.98 5.25
N LEU A 688 38.57 8.99 6.16
CA LEU A 688 39.55 7.91 6.27
C LEU A 688 38.80 6.59 6.55
N PRO A 689 39.21 5.49 5.88
CA PRO A 689 38.57 4.20 6.11
C PRO A 689 38.81 3.70 7.54
N THR A 690 37.82 3.05 8.11
CA THR A 690 37.90 2.55 9.49
C THR A 690 37.54 1.08 9.59
N THR A 691 38.15 0.41 10.58
CA THR A 691 37.80 -0.96 11.01
C THR A 691 37.11 -0.93 12.39
N ASP A 692 36.89 0.24 12.98
CA ASP A 692 36.18 0.41 14.27
C ASP A 692 34.68 0.68 14.01
N THR A 693 33.87 -0.25 14.43
CA THR A 693 32.41 -0.20 14.25
C THR A 693 31.78 0.98 15.00
N ARG A 694 32.38 1.44 16.10
CA ARG A 694 31.86 2.58 16.88
C ARG A 694 31.96 3.88 16.09
N GLU A 695 33.09 4.08 15.37
CA GLU A 695 33.25 5.25 14.49
C GLU A 695 32.19 5.27 13.38
N ILE A 696 31.79 4.09 12.88
CA ILE A 696 30.72 3.98 11.88
C ILE A 696 29.38 4.35 12.50
N VAL A 697 29.02 3.77 13.64
CA VAL A 697 27.75 4.04 14.35
C VAL A 697 27.64 5.54 14.71
N ASP A 698 28.72 6.15 15.17
CA ASP A 698 28.79 7.59 15.46
C ASP A 698 28.59 8.42 14.18
N ALA A 699 29.21 8.02 13.08
CA ALA A 699 29.09 8.69 11.78
C ALA A 699 27.64 8.59 11.22
N LEU A 700 26.93 7.50 11.49
CA LEU A 700 25.51 7.33 11.17
C LEU A 700 24.59 8.15 12.08
N GLY A 701 25.16 8.85 13.07
CA GLY A 701 24.42 9.73 13.96
C GLY A 701 23.38 8.97 14.79
N ALA A 702 23.77 7.85 15.39
CA ALA A 702 22.93 7.14 16.33
C ALA A 702 22.48 8.10 17.43
N ARG A 703 21.21 8.52 17.42
CA ARG A 703 20.63 9.29 18.52
C ARG A 703 20.24 8.29 19.60
N ARG A 704 21.05 8.21 20.67
CA ARG A 704 20.62 7.54 21.89
C ARG A 704 19.56 8.43 22.54
N LEU A 705 18.34 7.92 22.71
CA LEU A 705 17.33 8.57 23.52
C LEU A 705 17.90 8.73 24.94
N ALA A 706 17.69 9.87 25.57
CA ALA A 706 18.14 10.17 26.94
C ALA A 706 17.59 9.19 27.99
N ARG A 707 16.67 8.30 27.63
CA ARG A 707 16.14 7.23 28.50
C ARG A 707 17.16 6.14 28.86
N ASP A 708 18.27 5.99 28.11
CA ASP A 708 19.30 4.99 28.40
C ASP A 708 20.37 5.50 29.38
N LEU A 709 20.25 6.74 29.87
CA LEU A 709 21.21 7.34 30.81
C LEU A 709 20.80 7.24 32.28
N GLU A 710 19.65 6.65 32.61
CA GLU A 710 19.13 6.55 33.99
C GLU A 710 19.05 5.12 34.55
N THR A 711 19.72 4.13 33.97
CA THR A 711 19.91 2.83 34.63
C THR A 711 21.39 2.63 34.94
N PRO A 712 21.77 2.55 36.25
CA PRO A 712 23.13 2.29 36.67
C PRO A 712 23.56 0.85 36.37
#